data_f638e786c67739bb55ba887f32b98026
#
_entry.id   f638e786c67739bb55ba887f32b98026
#
_cell.length_a   1.000
_cell.length_b   1.000
_cell.length_c   1.000
_cell.angle_alpha   90.00
_cell.angle_beta   90.00
_cell.angle_gamma   90.00
#
_symmetry.space_group_name_H-M   'P 1'
#
loop_
_entity.id
_entity.type
_entity.pdbx_description
1 polymer ?
#
loop_
_entity_poly.entity_id
_entity_poly.type
_entity_poly.pdbx_seq_one_letter_code
_entity_poly.pdbx_strand_id
1 'polypeptide(L)'
;MRRTAARIGVVAALALSMGVAAVNAPSARAEEPGLVSATRANTDEMNYAINLAGTNPEDLQRALALVPGAGGAALASYPEIGTFFAQSAKPSFAPDLAAALRAAGISIHSIGPTRVAPVLYYERVELPTDKKDEAAPQSGAAGGLNSMRDETASAAPAEANEEIFNWGAVAMHAREAEAVNVKRAPVTVAVVDSGVEDTHPDLEGRVDTSRSVKCSVNGVATQDFYGWRDEFYHGTHVAGIIAANHNDIGIDGIAPEATIVAIQATNDNRLIYPEYVTCAFMWAASHGVDVVNNSYSMDPWVYWSPTDPEQAAGLEAATRSIKYAQDKGLAVIAAAGNEGVDIDNPWIDNGSPTDVPTPTKNRAVEGSIRVPSMLDGVAQVSAVGQAYNVKPGLSLGRAEFSNYGHTIDFAAPGDQIYSTATTLFYRSGYAVADGTSMATPHVSGVAALIKSVHPELTGAQVIKLMERQALANYGRLNEPIDGREYRGYGFLDALDAVAEAKAGTWVKDSIGWWYRYEDGTYPASQAAEIGWATYRFDARGYMVTGWVLDDGRWFYHEASGAQASGWANVDGAWYYLQPPIGMMVTGWVSWGGDWYYLTPSGAMATGWVQVGGAWYYLTASGSMATGWLNDGGSWYYLDASGAMVTGLLNDGGSWYYLDASGAMVTGWVNDGGSWYYLDASGAMVTGTRQVDGVTYTFGPDGRML
;
A
#
# COMPACT_ATOMS: atom_id res chain seq x y z
N MET A 1 69.69 31.51 4.79
CA MET A 1 70.96 30.74 4.92
C MET A 1 70.69 29.33 4.42
N ARG A 2 71.42 28.98 3.39
CA ARG A 2 71.97 27.65 2.94
C ARG A 2 70.99 26.47 2.98
N ARG A 3 70.53 25.94 1.81
CA ARG A 3 71.17 24.94 0.93
C ARG A 3 71.37 23.59 1.57
N THR A 4 70.80 22.50 0.92
CA THR A 4 71.37 21.58 -0.07
C THR A 4 70.28 20.53 -0.40
N ALA A 5 69.84 20.20 -1.57
CA ALA A 5 70.33 19.66 -2.84
C ALA A 5 71.08 18.31 -2.77
N ALA A 6 70.51 17.27 -3.37
CA ALA A 6 71.15 16.18 -4.13
C ALA A 6 70.17 15.06 -4.43
N ARG A 7 69.95 14.54 -5.52
CA ARG A 7 70.55 14.08 -6.81
C ARG A 7 69.84 12.72 -7.13
N ILE A 8 69.02 12.60 -8.16
CA ILE A 8 69.26 12.07 -9.53
C ILE A 8 69.67 10.59 -9.58
N GLY A 9 68.87 9.80 -10.22
CA GLY A 9 69.16 8.50 -10.81
C GLY A 9 68.30 8.29 -12.05
N VAL A 10 68.91 8.56 -13.23
CA VAL A 10 68.31 8.31 -14.54
C VAL A 10 68.70 6.89 -14.95
N VAL A 11 67.68 6.10 -15.42
CA VAL A 11 67.95 4.96 -16.30
C VAL A 11 67.10 5.15 -17.56
N ALA A 12 67.83 5.32 -18.66
CA ALA A 12 67.32 5.39 -20.01
C ALA A 12 67.06 3.96 -20.53
N ALA A 13 65.98 3.75 -21.22
CA ALA A 13 65.82 2.61 -22.12
C ALA A 13 65.03 3.03 -23.38
N LEU A 14 65.67 2.69 -24.45
CA LEU A 14 65.45 2.86 -25.88
C LEU A 14 63.99 2.98 -26.35
N ALA A 15 63.78 3.99 -27.18
CA ALA A 15 62.65 4.08 -28.10
C ALA A 15 62.92 3.18 -29.34
N LEU A 16 61.94 2.28 -29.62
CA LEU A 16 61.79 1.71 -30.96
C LEU A 16 60.54 2.32 -31.56
N SER A 17 60.74 3.18 -32.57
CA SER A 17 59.64 3.70 -33.39
C SER A 17 59.16 2.65 -34.36
N MET A 18 57.87 2.21 -34.17
CA MET A 18 57.11 1.66 -35.27
C MET A 18 55.87 2.55 -35.47
N GLY A 19 55.84 3.23 -36.60
CA GLY A 19 54.70 3.98 -37.07
C GLY A 19 53.53 3.03 -37.34
N VAL A 20 52.41 3.25 -36.64
CA VAL A 20 51.14 2.70 -37.01
C VAL A 20 50.26 3.88 -37.41
N ALA A 21 49.90 3.90 -38.69
CA ALA A 21 48.96 4.82 -39.25
C ALA A 21 47.63 4.71 -38.49
N ALA A 22 47.14 5.83 -37.96
CA ALA A 22 45.79 5.94 -37.43
C ALA A 22 44.81 5.78 -38.59
N VAL A 23 44.25 4.60 -38.73
CA VAL A 23 43.04 4.37 -39.50
C VAL A 23 41.89 4.75 -38.56
N ASN A 24 41.24 5.89 -38.85
CA ASN A 24 39.94 6.23 -38.28
C ASN A 24 38.94 5.13 -38.68
N ALA A 25 38.75 4.14 -37.84
CA ALA A 25 37.57 3.29 -37.90
C ALA A 25 36.40 4.10 -37.32
N PRO A 26 35.27 4.23 -38.02
CA PRO A 26 34.09 4.77 -37.42
C PRO A 26 33.70 3.85 -36.27
N SER A 27 33.44 4.43 -35.09
CA SER A 27 32.82 3.73 -33.97
C SER A 27 31.54 3.11 -34.52
N ALA A 28 31.52 1.80 -34.64
CA ALA A 28 30.29 1.06 -34.87
C ALA A 28 29.40 1.28 -33.63
N ARG A 29 28.44 2.18 -33.75
CA ARG A 29 27.26 2.19 -32.89
C ARG A 29 26.67 0.78 -33.00
N ALA A 30 26.57 0.06 -31.89
CA ALA A 30 25.81 -1.16 -31.85
C ALA A 30 24.38 -0.79 -32.30
N GLU A 31 23.95 -1.34 -33.43
CA GLU A 31 22.56 -1.21 -33.89
C GLU A 31 21.68 -1.90 -32.84
N GLU A 32 20.75 -1.14 -32.26
CA GLU A 32 19.75 -1.67 -31.37
C GLU A 32 18.87 -2.69 -32.11
N PRO A 33 18.52 -3.83 -31.47
CA PRO A 33 17.63 -4.80 -32.10
C PRO A 33 16.25 -4.19 -32.28
N GLY A 34 15.74 -4.23 -33.50
CA GLY A 34 14.42 -3.72 -33.87
C GLY A 34 13.27 -4.42 -33.14
N LEU A 35 12.15 -3.73 -33.03
CA LEU A 35 10.90 -4.13 -32.41
C LEU A 35 10.52 -5.58 -32.75
N VAL A 36 10.16 -6.33 -31.70
CA VAL A 36 9.86 -7.76 -31.75
C VAL A 36 8.39 -7.98 -32.15
N SER A 37 8.13 -8.78 -33.16
CA SER A 37 6.82 -9.37 -33.41
C SER A 37 6.70 -10.68 -32.67
N ALA A 38 5.72 -10.79 -31.77
CA ALA A 38 5.49 -11.99 -30.98
C ALA A 38 4.59 -12.98 -31.74
N THR A 39 5.06 -14.20 -31.94
CA THR A 39 4.19 -15.34 -32.30
C THR A 39 3.70 -16.03 -31.04
N ARG A 40 2.38 -16.12 -30.89
CA ARG A 40 1.72 -16.74 -29.74
C ARG A 40 1.93 -18.26 -29.79
N ALA A 41 2.65 -18.84 -28.83
CA ALA A 41 2.59 -20.27 -28.55
C ALA A 41 1.32 -20.53 -27.72
N ASN A 42 0.41 -21.34 -28.25
CA ASN A 42 -0.80 -21.72 -27.52
C ASN A 42 -0.39 -22.86 -26.55
N THR A 43 -0.27 -22.54 -25.26
CA THR A 43 -0.05 -23.53 -24.21
C THR A 43 -1.29 -23.59 -23.32
N ASP A 44 -1.61 -24.77 -22.79
CA ASP A 44 -2.67 -24.94 -21.77
C ASP A 44 -2.07 -24.86 -20.35
N GLU A 45 -0.84 -24.36 -20.21
CA GLU A 45 -0.11 -24.33 -18.95
C GLU A 45 -0.57 -23.21 -18.05
N MET A 46 -0.86 -23.56 -16.80
CA MET A 46 -1.25 -22.65 -15.73
C MET A 46 -0.18 -22.63 -14.65
N ASN A 47 0.07 -21.45 -14.07
CA ASN A 47 0.90 -21.34 -12.87
C ASN A 47 0.04 -21.46 -11.61
N TYR A 48 0.61 -22.09 -10.60
CA TYR A 48 -0.03 -22.35 -9.31
C TYR A 48 0.88 -21.87 -8.18
N ALA A 49 0.28 -21.27 -7.15
CA ALA A 49 0.91 -21.02 -5.86
C ALA A 49 0.59 -22.16 -4.90
N ILE A 50 1.61 -22.66 -4.20
CA ILE A 50 1.50 -23.69 -3.17
C ILE A 50 2.11 -23.15 -1.87
N ASN A 51 1.26 -22.93 -0.87
CA ASN A 51 1.62 -22.43 0.43
C ASN A 51 1.52 -23.54 1.47
N LEU A 52 2.64 -23.96 2.05
CA LEU A 52 2.66 -24.91 3.14
C LEU A 52 2.19 -24.25 4.45
N ALA A 53 1.72 -25.03 5.41
CA ALA A 53 1.30 -24.53 6.71
C ALA A 53 2.45 -24.05 7.59
N GLY A 54 3.69 -24.39 7.23
CA GLY A 54 4.91 -23.98 7.95
C GLY A 54 6.08 -23.74 7.00
N THR A 55 7.21 -23.33 7.57
CA THR A 55 8.43 -22.96 6.84
C THR A 55 9.55 -24.00 7.01
N ASN A 56 9.21 -25.29 7.28
CA ASN A 56 10.19 -26.35 7.39
C ASN A 56 10.83 -26.64 6.02
N PRO A 57 12.15 -26.46 5.83
CA PRO A 57 12.81 -26.68 4.55
C PRO A 57 12.75 -28.15 4.07
N GLU A 58 12.72 -29.12 4.98
CA GLU A 58 12.61 -30.55 4.62
C GLU A 58 11.23 -30.85 4.02
N ASP A 59 10.16 -30.29 4.59
CA ASP A 59 8.81 -30.46 4.05
C ASP A 59 8.68 -29.78 2.70
N LEU A 60 9.32 -28.63 2.49
CA LEU A 60 9.35 -27.96 1.19
C LEU A 60 10.07 -28.82 0.14
N GLN A 61 11.24 -29.38 0.47
CA GLN A 61 11.97 -30.26 -0.45
C GLN A 61 11.17 -31.54 -0.81
N ARG A 62 10.49 -32.14 0.17
CA ARG A 62 9.60 -33.27 -0.04
C ARG A 62 8.40 -32.90 -0.91
N ALA A 63 7.82 -31.69 -0.68
CA ALA A 63 6.72 -31.16 -1.48
C ALA A 63 7.10 -30.95 -2.94
N LEU A 64 8.26 -30.33 -3.19
CA LEU A 64 8.80 -30.13 -4.54
C LEU A 64 9.02 -31.47 -5.29
N ALA A 65 9.47 -32.50 -4.60
CA ALA A 65 9.66 -33.81 -5.19
C ALA A 65 8.35 -34.50 -5.64
N LEU A 66 7.19 -34.08 -5.13
CA LEU A 66 5.87 -34.61 -5.48
C LEU A 66 5.25 -33.95 -6.71
N VAL A 67 5.73 -32.76 -7.11
CA VAL A 67 5.17 -31.98 -8.22
C VAL A 67 5.15 -32.75 -9.54
N PRO A 68 6.24 -33.46 -9.97
CA PRO A 68 6.21 -34.22 -11.23
C PRO A 68 5.19 -35.37 -11.22
N GLY A 69 5.02 -36.03 -10.06
CA GLY A 69 4.04 -37.11 -9.88
C GLY A 69 2.59 -36.64 -10.02
N ALA A 70 2.31 -35.39 -9.72
CA ALA A 70 1.01 -34.74 -9.92
C ALA A 70 0.81 -34.22 -11.37
N GLY A 71 1.86 -34.25 -12.19
CA GLY A 71 1.83 -33.79 -13.59
C GLY A 71 2.19 -32.31 -13.79
N GLY A 72 3.03 -31.76 -12.94
CA GLY A 72 3.54 -30.41 -13.04
C GLY A 72 5.07 -30.32 -13.04
N ALA A 73 5.57 -29.11 -13.21
CA ALA A 73 6.98 -28.73 -13.07
C ALA A 73 7.12 -27.63 -12.01
N ALA A 74 8.07 -27.78 -11.09
CA ALA A 74 8.37 -26.73 -10.12
C ALA A 74 9.06 -25.56 -10.81
N LEU A 75 8.71 -24.33 -10.43
CA LEU A 75 9.27 -23.08 -10.96
C LEU A 75 10.22 -22.44 -9.93
N ALA A 76 9.70 -21.71 -9.00
CA ALA A 76 10.44 -21.01 -7.95
C ALA A 76 10.05 -21.51 -6.56
N SER A 77 10.96 -21.48 -5.60
CA SER A 77 10.66 -21.86 -4.22
C SER A 77 11.30 -20.91 -3.22
N TYR A 78 10.56 -20.61 -2.14
CA TYR A 78 10.89 -19.65 -1.10
C TYR A 78 10.69 -20.32 0.27
N PRO A 79 11.74 -21.01 0.77
CA PRO A 79 11.66 -21.77 2.02
C PRO A 79 11.37 -20.86 3.24
N GLU A 80 11.83 -19.62 3.20
CA GLU A 80 11.67 -18.63 4.27
C GLU A 80 10.19 -18.34 4.58
N ILE A 81 9.33 -18.47 3.58
CA ILE A 81 7.89 -18.23 3.68
C ILE A 81 7.04 -19.49 3.45
N GLY A 82 7.68 -20.65 3.26
CA GLY A 82 7.01 -21.92 3.03
C GLY A 82 6.16 -21.96 1.75
N THR A 83 6.58 -21.24 0.71
CA THR A 83 5.85 -21.08 -0.55
C THR A 83 6.69 -21.54 -1.72
N PHE A 84 6.06 -22.18 -2.72
CA PHE A 84 6.67 -22.42 -4.01
C PHE A 84 5.63 -22.30 -5.12
N PHE A 85 6.12 -22.14 -6.35
CA PHE A 85 5.30 -22.06 -7.56
C PHE A 85 5.56 -23.29 -8.44
N ALA A 86 4.52 -23.72 -9.13
CA ALA A 86 4.59 -24.80 -10.07
C ALA A 86 3.74 -24.49 -11.31
N GLN A 87 4.06 -25.13 -12.44
CA GLN A 87 3.34 -25.01 -13.70
C GLN A 87 2.78 -26.36 -14.11
N SER A 88 1.57 -26.39 -14.68
CA SER A 88 0.96 -27.59 -15.21
C SER A 88 -0.12 -27.28 -16.23
N ALA A 89 -0.19 -28.10 -17.29
CA ALA A 89 -1.31 -28.13 -18.22
C ALA A 89 -2.45 -29.08 -17.76
N LYS A 90 -2.28 -29.77 -16.63
CA LYS A 90 -3.25 -30.74 -16.14
C LYS A 90 -4.33 -30.08 -15.29
N PRO A 91 -5.62 -30.11 -15.67
CA PRO A 91 -6.69 -29.45 -14.90
C PRO A 91 -6.85 -29.99 -13.46
N SER A 92 -6.48 -31.26 -13.21
CA SER A 92 -6.52 -31.85 -11.87
C SER A 92 -5.23 -31.67 -11.07
N PHE A 93 -4.29 -30.82 -11.52
CA PHE A 93 -2.97 -30.68 -10.87
C PHE A 93 -3.08 -30.30 -9.39
N ALA A 94 -3.84 -29.24 -9.07
CA ALA A 94 -3.96 -28.77 -7.69
C ALA A 94 -4.57 -29.82 -6.74
N PRO A 95 -5.72 -30.45 -7.03
CA PRO A 95 -6.27 -31.51 -6.19
C PRO A 95 -5.35 -32.74 -6.10
N ASP A 96 -4.67 -33.15 -7.18
CA ASP A 96 -3.77 -34.32 -7.19
C ASP A 96 -2.54 -34.02 -6.33
N LEU A 97 -1.91 -32.86 -6.47
CA LEU A 97 -0.79 -32.46 -5.63
C LEU A 97 -1.20 -32.33 -4.16
N ALA A 98 -2.37 -31.76 -3.88
CA ALA A 98 -2.88 -31.66 -2.51
C ALA A 98 -3.09 -33.04 -1.87
N ALA A 99 -3.57 -34.03 -2.63
CA ALA A 99 -3.71 -35.40 -2.16
C ALA A 99 -2.35 -36.05 -1.88
N ALA A 100 -1.37 -35.88 -2.77
CA ALA A 100 -0.01 -36.38 -2.61
C ALA A 100 0.70 -35.78 -1.37
N LEU A 101 0.57 -34.47 -1.16
CA LEU A 101 1.13 -33.77 0.00
C LEU A 101 0.54 -34.28 1.32
N ARG A 102 -0.78 -34.45 1.39
CA ARG A 102 -1.47 -35.01 2.57
C ARG A 102 -1.03 -36.44 2.84
N ALA A 103 -0.90 -37.30 1.79
CA ALA A 103 -0.42 -38.67 1.93
C ALA A 103 1.02 -38.73 2.43
N ALA A 104 1.84 -37.72 2.10
CA ALA A 104 3.21 -37.56 2.60
C ALA A 104 3.30 -36.95 3.99
N GLY A 105 2.16 -36.61 4.62
CA GLY A 105 2.11 -35.97 5.94
C GLY A 105 2.52 -34.49 5.93
N ILE A 106 2.48 -33.81 4.77
CA ILE A 106 2.82 -32.40 4.61
C ILE A 106 1.55 -31.56 4.70
N SER A 107 1.51 -30.64 5.67
CA SER A 107 0.37 -29.75 5.88
C SER A 107 0.39 -28.58 4.89
N ILE A 108 -0.76 -28.34 4.25
CA ILE A 108 -0.96 -27.31 3.25
C ILE A 108 -1.82 -26.19 3.88
N HIS A 109 -1.43 -24.93 3.67
CA HIS A 109 -2.29 -23.78 3.93
C HIS A 109 -3.23 -23.55 2.74
N SER A 110 -2.69 -23.34 1.55
CA SER A 110 -3.46 -23.13 0.32
C SER A 110 -2.72 -23.63 -0.91
N ILE A 111 -3.49 -23.98 -1.96
CA ILE A 111 -2.99 -24.33 -3.28
C ILE A 111 -4.02 -23.89 -4.32
N GLY A 112 -3.60 -23.16 -5.34
CA GLY A 112 -4.50 -22.66 -6.40
C GLY A 112 -3.75 -21.95 -7.51
N PRO A 113 -4.46 -21.61 -8.61
CA PRO A 113 -3.87 -20.89 -9.74
C PRO A 113 -3.47 -19.46 -9.34
N THR A 114 -2.53 -18.88 -10.08
CA THR A 114 -2.11 -17.49 -9.95
C THR A 114 -2.67 -16.60 -11.07
N ARG A 115 -3.36 -17.18 -12.03
CA ARG A 115 -3.89 -16.51 -13.23
C ARG A 115 -5.16 -17.22 -13.72
N VAL A 116 -5.91 -16.57 -14.59
CA VAL A 116 -7.11 -17.14 -15.24
C VAL A 116 -6.82 -17.61 -16.66
N ALA A 117 -5.98 -16.87 -17.40
CA ALA A 117 -5.52 -17.29 -18.71
C ALA A 117 -4.26 -18.17 -18.63
N PRO A 118 -4.09 -19.15 -19.53
CA PRO A 118 -2.85 -19.92 -19.65
C PRO A 118 -1.63 -19.04 -19.88
N VAL A 119 -0.45 -19.57 -19.51
CA VAL A 119 0.83 -18.90 -19.75
C VAL A 119 1.06 -18.73 -21.25
N LEU A 120 1.36 -17.51 -21.67
CA LEU A 120 1.68 -17.19 -23.05
C LEU A 120 3.20 -17.04 -23.18
N TYR A 121 3.81 -17.85 -24.07
CA TYR A 121 5.20 -17.70 -24.45
C TYR A 121 5.27 -16.91 -25.77
N TYR A 122 6.10 -15.89 -25.81
CA TYR A 122 6.40 -15.13 -27.02
C TYR A 122 7.79 -15.51 -27.50
N GLU A 123 7.92 -15.98 -28.74
CA GLU A 123 9.22 -16.07 -29.41
C GLU A 123 9.60 -14.67 -29.91
N ARG A 124 10.76 -14.17 -29.47
CA ARG A 124 11.34 -12.96 -30.06
C ARG A 124 11.72 -13.26 -31.51
N VAL A 125 11.06 -12.61 -32.44
CA VAL A 125 11.43 -12.62 -33.84
C VAL A 125 12.06 -11.26 -34.14
N GLU A 126 13.35 -11.25 -34.48
CA GLU A 126 14.01 -10.04 -34.98
C GLU A 126 13.36 -9.61 -36.30
N LEU A 127 12.83 -8.40 -36.33
CA LEU A 127 12.29 -7.83 -37.57
C LEU A 127 13.44 -7.33 -38.46
N PRO A 128 13.34 -7.46 -39.78
CA PRO A 128 14.31 -6.85 -40.70
C PRO A 128 14.32 -5.33 -40.55
N THR A 129 15.51 -4.75 -40.50
CA THR A 129 15.83 -3.35 -40.19
C THR A 129 15.37 -2.31 -41.25
N ASP A 130 14.52 -2.64 -42.19
CA ASP A 130 14.24 -1.83 -43.39
C ASP A 130 13.00 -0.92 -43.33
N LYS A 131 12.39 -0.70 -42.17
CA LYS A 131 11.30 0.31 -42.10
C LYS A 131 11.65 1.43 -41.12
N LYS A 132 12.21 2.50 -41.67
CA LYS A 132 12.24 3.84 -41.07
C LYS A 132 10.89 4.50 -41.25
N ASP A 133 10.42 5.14 -40.17
CA ASP A 133 9.32 6.11 -40.13
C ASP A 133 7.88 5.56 -40.30
N GLU A 134 7.42 4.78 -39.31
CA GLU A 134 6.00 4.81 -38.96
C GLU A 134 5.86 5.29 -37.49
N ALA A 135 5.02 6.31 -37.31
CA ALA A 135 4.66 6.89 -36.01
C ALA A 135 4.22 5.80 -35.05
N ALA A 136 4.51 5.98 -33.77
CA ALA A 136 4.08 5.10 -32.68
C ALA A 136 2.61 4.69 -32.91
N PRO A 137 2.24 3.41 -32.77
CA PRO A 137 0.88 2.98 -32.95
C PRO A 137 -0.01 3.68 -31.94
N GLN A 138 -0.90 4.54 -32.42
CA GLN A 138 -2.04 5.00 -31.64
C GLN A 138 -2.75 3.75 -31.14
N SER A 139 -3.00 3.67 -29.86
CA SER A 139 -3.68 2.58 -29.18
C SER A 139 -5.02 2.27 -29.83
N GLY A 140 -5.01 1.41 -30.84
CA GLY A 140 -6.18 0.78 -31.40
C GLY A 140 -6.66 -0.30 -30.44
N ALA A 141 -7.89 -0.15 -30.00
CA ALA A 141 -8.61 -1.03 -29.10
C ALA A 141 -8.39 -2.52 -29.38
N ALA A 142 -7.50 -3.16 -28.63
CA ALA A 142 -7.53 -4.58 -28.36
C ALA A 142 -7.78 -4.71 -26.84
N GLY A 143 -9.01 -5.14 -26.51
CA GLY A 143 -9.50 -5.18 -25.14
C GLY A 143 -8.77 -6.18 -24.26
N GLY A 144 -7.77 -5.76 -23.61
CA GLY A 144 -7.12 -6.39 -22.48
C GLY A 144 -6.88 -5.31 -21.43
N LEU A 145 -7.41 -5.41 -20.22
CA LEU A 145 -7.36 -4.42 -19.15
C LEU A 145 -6.12 -4.66 -18.29
N ASN A 146 -5.20 -3.71 -18.18
CA ASN A 146 -3.96 -3.79 -17.41
C ASN A 146 -4.11 -3.12 -16.04
N SER A 147 -3.39 -3.60 -15.04
CA SER A 147 -3.26 -2.98 -13.72
C SER A 147 -2.63 -1.58 -13.75
N MET A 148 -1.95 -1.21 -14.85
CA MET A 148 -1.37 0.12 -15.14
C MET A 148 -2.22 0.94 -16.12
N ARG A 149 -3.55 0.80 -16.11
CA ARG A 149 -4.41 1.05 -17.25
C ARG A 149 -4.87 2.46 -17.50
N ASP A 150 -5.06 3.22 -16.46
CA ASP A 150 -5.67 4.55 -16.58
C ASP A 150 -4.64 5.67 -16.52
N GLU A 151 -3.36 5.31 -16.75
CA GLU A 151 -2.28 6.29 -16.82
C GLU A 151 -2.14 6.81 -18.24
N THR A 152 -2.36 8.11 -18.41
CA THR A 152 -2.10 8.80 -19.66
C THR A 152 -0.70 9.41 -19.60
N ALA A 153 0.21 8.98 -20.48
CA ALA A 153 1.49 9.65 -20.64
C ALA A 153 1.52 10.36 -22.00
N SER A 154 2.01 11.59 -21.99
CA SER A 154 2.21 12.38 -23.21
C SER A 154 3.66 12.82 -23.32
N ALA A 155 4.17 12.91 -24.58
CA ALA A 155 5.50 13.45 -24.80
C ALA A 155 5.59 14.90 -24.30
N ALA A 156 6.63 15.20 -23.55
CA ALA A 156 6.87 16.56 -23.07
C ALA A 156 7.19 17.54 -24.21
N PRO A 157 6.84 18.82 -24.06
CA PRO A 157 7.26 19.85 -25.00
C PRO A 157 8.81 19.93 -25.07
N ALA A 158 9.35 20.08 -26.28
CA ALA A 158 10.81 20.10 -26.52
C ALA A 158 11.56 21.30 -25.87
N GLU A 159 10.83 22.28 -25.31
CA GLU A 159 11.39 23.50 -24.68
C GLU A 159 10.78 23.69 -23.27
N ALA A 160 10.64 22.62 -22.49
CA ALA A 160 10.13 22.68 -21.15
C ALA A 160 11.09 23.45 -20.22
N ASN A 161 10.61 24.52 -19.60
CA ASN A 161 11.37 25.22 -18.56
C ASN A 161 11.27 24.39 -17.28
N GLU A 162 12.40 23.86 -16.81
CA GLU A 162 12.54 22.85 -15.73
C GLU A 162 11.68 23.12 -14.49
N GLU A 163 11.60 24.36 -14.03
CA GLU A 163 10.88 24.72 -12.81
C GLU A 163 9.35 24.60 -12.91
N ILE A 164 8.78 24.68 -14.11
CA ILE A 164 7.31 24.68 -14.30
C ILE A 164 6.75 23.25 -14.28
N PHE A 165 7.55 22.27 -14.68
CA PHE A 165 7.09 20.91 -14.89
C PHE A 165 7.38 19.97 -13.73
N ASN A 166 8.34 20.27 -12.85
CA ASN A 166 8.62 19.47 -11.66
C ASN A 166 7.88 19.97 -10.40
N TRP A 167 6.61 20.33 -10.55
CA TRP A 167 5.83 20.91 -9.46
C TRP A 167 5.75 19.99 -8.22
N GLY A 168 5.83 18.66 -8.42
CA GLY A 168 5.79 17.68 -7.34
C GLY A 168 6.96 17.81 -6.38
N ALA A 169 8.18 17.81 -6.91
CA ALA A 169 9.40 18.00 -6.10
C ALA A 169 9.44 19.39 -5.44
N VAL A 170 9.00 20.44 -6.16
CA VAL A 170 8.89 21.81 -5.61
C VAL A 170 7.89 21.86 -4.48
N ALA A 171 6.70 21.26 -4.63
CA ALA A 171 5.67 21.23 -3.60
C ALA A 171 6.12 20.49 -2.33
N MET A 172 7.05 19.55 -2.47
CA MET A 172 7.60 18.76 -1.36
C MET A 172 8.97 19.27 -0.87
N HIS A 173 9.43 20.44 -1.30
CA HIS A 173 10.68 21.07 -0.90
C HIS A 173 11.92 20.16 -1.08
N ALA A 174 12.01 19.43 -2.19
CA ALA A 174 13.08 18.46 -2.42
C ALA A 174 14.47 19.12 -2.49
N ARG A 175 14.60 20.27 -3.18
CA ARG A 175 15.86 21.03 -3.25
C ARG A 175 16.30 21.60 -1.90
N GLU A 176 15.35 22.11 -1.14
CA GLU A 176 15.59 22.59 0.22
C GLU A 176 16.07 21.46 1.13
N ALA A 177 15.48 20.27 0.99
CA ALA A 177 15.89 19.07 1.72
C ALA A 177 17.32 18.66 1.37
N GLU A 178 17.67 18.68 0.09
CA GLU A 178 19.04 18.38 -0.36
C GLU A 178 20.07 19.36 0.19
N ALA A 179 19.71 20.64 0.26
CA ALA A 179 20.58 21.70 0.76
C ALA A 179 20.85 21.61 2.29
N VAL A 180 20.09 20.78 3.03
CA VAL A 180 20.32 20.59 4.46
C VAL A 180 21.64 19.84 4.68
N ASN A 181 22.57 20.48 5.40
CA ASN A 181 23.86 19.88 5.75
C ASN A 181 23.72 18.90 6.90
N VAL A 182 23.24 17.69 6.61
CA VAL A 182 23.11 16.57 7.54
C VAL A 182 23.88 15.37 7.03
N LYS A 183 24.41 14.58 7.95
CA LYS A 183 25.09 13.32 7.59
C LYS A 183 24.06 12.32 7.06
N ARG A 184 24.27 11.84 5.87
CA ARG A 184 23.41 10.82 5.21
C ARG A 184 24.15 9.51 5.04
N ALA A 185 23.47 8.41 5.28
CA ALA A 185 23.90 7.06 4.95
C ALA A 185 23.41 6.69 3.53
N PRO A 186 24.12 5.80 2.82
CA PRO A 186 23.59 5.23 1.57
C PRO A 186 22.26 4.54 1.81
N VAL A 187 21.30 4.77 0.90
CA VAL A 187 19.94 4.18 0.93
C VAL A 187 19.64 3.56 -0.42
N THR A 188 18.93 2.45 -0.40
CA THR A 188 18.54 1.72 -1.60
C THR A 188 17.01 1.63 -1.70
N VAL A 189 16.46 2.07 -2.82
CA VAL A 189 15.03 1.96 -3.15
C VAL A 189 14.86 0.93 -4.27
N ALA A 190 14.07 -0.11 -4.04
CA ALA A 190 13.63 -1.01 -5.10
C ALA A 190 12.42 -0.40 -5.83
N VAL A 191 12.50 -0.32 -7.14
CA VAL A 191 11.39 0.00 -8.02
C VAL A 191 10.87 -1.30 -8.62
N VAL A 192 9.76 -1.80 -8.06
CA VAL A 192 9.07 -3.00 -8.56
C VAL A 192 8.08 -2.55 -9.62
N ASP A 193 8.44 -2.72 -10.90
CA ASP A 193 7.74 -2.07 -12.00
C ASP A 193 8.05 -2.73 -13.37
N SER A 194 7.94 -1.97 -14.46
CA SER A 194 8.29 -2.37 -15.83
C SER A 194 9.80 -2.45 -16.10
N GLY A 195 10.64 -2.09 -15.13
CA GLY A 195 12.09 -1.96 -15.29
C GLY A 195 12.53 -0.51 -15.17
N VAL A 196 13.83 -0.24 -15.37
CA VAL A 196 14.39 1.14 -15.35
C VAL A 196 15.45 1.27 -16.44
N GLU A 197 15.47 2.36 -17.20
CA GLU A 197 16.51 2.69 -18.15
C GLU A 197 17.73 3.27 -17.41
N ASP A 198 18.76 2.44 -17.15
CA ASP A 198 19.98 2.81 -16.44
C ASP A 198 20.90 3.73 -17.23
N THR A 199 20.66 3.86 -18.53
CA THR A 199 21.43 4.74 -19.44
C THR A 199 20.80 6.11 -19.61
N HIS A 200 19.66 6.38 -18.95
CA HIS A 200 19.03 7.70 -18.98
C HIS A 200 19.96 8.75 -18.35
N PRO A 201 20.24 9.89 -19.02
CA PRO A 201 21.20 10.89 -18.51
C PRO A 201 20.90 11.38 -17.09
N ASP A 202 19.61 11.52 -16.76
CA ASP A 202 19.16 12.00 -15.45
C ASP A 202 19.18 10.93 -14.36
N LEU A 203 19.38 9.66 -14.74
CA LEU A 203 19.54 8.51 -13.84
C LEU A 203 20.97 7.95 -13.85
N GLU A 204 21.93 8.65 -14.49
CA GLU A 204 23.31 8.18 -14.59
C GLU A 204 23.92 7.95 -13.20
N GLY A 205 24.38 6.71 -12.97
CA GLY A 205 24.96 6.30 -11.70
C GLY A 205 23.96 6.05 -10.55
N ARG A 206 22.64 6.19 -10.79
CA ARG A 206 21.63 5.92 -9.77
C ARG A 206 21.20 4.47 -9.73
N VAL A 207 21.19 3.76 -10.88
CA VAL A 207 20.70 2.38 -10.97
C VAL A 207 21.83 1.39 -10.65
N ASP A 208 21.63 0.56 -9.64
CA ASP A 208 22.54 -0.55 -9.33
C ASP A 208 22.24 -1.75 -10.23
N THR A 209 22.99 -1.84 -11.32
CA THR A 209 22.84 -2.91 -12.32
C THR A 209 23.21 -4.30 -11.77
N SER A 210 24.01 -4.36 -10.70
CA SER A 210 24.45 -5.63 -10.10
C SER A 210 23.38 -6.28 -9.22
N ARG A 211 22.45 -5.48 -8.67
CA ARG A 211 21.33 -5.94 -7.84
C ARG A 211 19.99 -5.89 -8.57
N SER A 212 19.94 -5.26 -9.74
CA SER A 212 18.71 -5.22 -10.56
C SER A 212 18.39 -6.59 -11.16
N VAL A 213 17.10 -6.90 -11.32
CA VAL A 213 16.63 -8.25 -11.61
C VAL A 213 15.32 -8.25 -12.40
N LYS A 214 15.12 -9.29 -13.22
CA LYS A 214 13.84 -9.62 -13.84
C LYS A 214 13.15 -10.73 -13.05
N CYS A 215 11.90 -10.52 -12.62
CA CYS A 215 11.03 -11.46 -11.94
C CYS A 215 9.86 -11.97 -12.80
N SER A 216 9.60 -11.33 -13.94
CA SER A 216 8.41 -11.60 -14.78
C SER A 216 8.48 -12.90 -15.60
N VAL A 217 9.52 -13.72 -15.44
CA VAL A 217 9.59 -15.04 -16.05
C VAL A 217 9.25 -16.09 -15.02
N ASN A 218 7.97 -16.42 -14.91
CA ASN A 218 7.46 -17.46 -13.98
C ASN A 218 7.87 -17.25 -12.50
N GLY A 219 8.14 -16.01 -12.08
CA GLY A 219 8.59 -15.74 -10.73
C GLY A 219 10.01 -16.21 -10.40
N VAL A 220 10.83 -16.49 -11.42
CA VAL A 220 12.23 -16.87 -11.26
C VAL A 220 13.10 -15.63 -11.45
N ALA A 221 13.90 -15.29 -10.43
CA ALA A 221 14.81 -14.15 -10.50
C ALA A 221 15.92 -14.42 -11.53
N THR A 222 16.05 -13.53 -12.52
CA THR A 222 17.10 -13.61 -13.55
C THR A 222 17.82 -12.26 -13.67
N GLN A 223 19.15 -12.31 -13.78
CA GLN A 223 20.03 -11.16 -13.93
C GLN A 223 20.73 -11.14 -15.28
N ASP A 224 20.01 -11.44 -16.36
CA ASP A 224 20.54 -11.27 -17.71
C ASP A 224 20.69 -9.77 -18.02
N PHE A 225 21.68 -9.45 -18.83
CA PHE A 225 22.21 -8.10 -19.01
C PHE A 225 21.19 -7.03 -19.45
N TYR A 226 20.06 -7.42 -20.04
CA TYR A 226 18.99 -6.52 -20.49
C TYR A 226 17.63 -6.82 -19.87
N GLY A 227 17.50 -7.91 -19.14
CA GLY A 227 16.20 -8.44 -18.75
C GLY A 227 15.38 -7.57 -17.80
N TRP A 228 16.04 -6.71 -17.01
CA TRP A 228 15.41 -5.84 -16.04
C TRP A 228 15.26 -4.38 -16.50
N ARG A 229 15.75 -4.04 -17.69
CA ARG A 229 15.59 -2.71 -18.28
C ARG A 229 14.15 -2.47 -18.69
N ASP A 230 13.78 -1.20 -18.69
CA ASP A 230 12.42 -0.77 -18.99
C ASP A 230 12.12 -0.91 -20.50
N GLU A 231 11.18 -1.76 -20.81
CA GLU A 231 10.65 -1.96 -22.16
C GLU A 231 9.32 -1.20 -22.37
N PHE A 232 8.94 -0.31 -21.41
CA PHE A 232 7.70 0.45 -21.48
C PHE A 232 7.95 1.95 -21.29
N TYR A 233 8.00 2.49 -20.13
CA TYR A 233 8.43 3.82 -19.66
C TYR A 233 8.15 4.00 -18.17
N HIS A 234 7.20 3.27 -17.63
CA HIS A 234 6.57 3.54 -16.35
C HIS A 234 7.58 3.44 -15.19
N GLY A 235 8.35 2.37 -15.10
CA GLY A 235 9.34 2.21 -14.04
C GLY A 235 10.49 3.21 -14.13
N THR A 236 10.87 3.64 -15.35
CA THR A 236 11.83 4.73 -15.54
C THR A 236 11.26 6.06 -15.04
N HIS A 237 9.97 6.33 -15.29
CA HIS A 237 9.28 7.52 -14.81
C HIS A 237 9.22 7.57 -13.28
N VAL A 238 8.86 6.45 -12.67
CA VAL A 238 8.86 6.25 -11.21
C VAL A 238 10.25 6.45 -10.61
N ALA A 239 11.28 5.88 -11.23
CA ALA A 239 12.66 6.02 -10.76
C ALA A 239 13.17 7.48 -10.77
N GLY A 240 12.77 8.26 -11.79
CA GLY A 240 13.10 9.68 -11.87
C GLY A 240 12.50 10.50 -10.74
N ILE A 241 11.22 10.28 -10.41
CA ILE A 241 10.57 10.96 -9.28
C ILE A 241 11.30 10.66 -7.97
N ILE A 242 11.80 9.44 -7.79
CA ILE A 242 12.55 9.07 -6.58
C ILE A 242 13.94 9.71 -6.57
N ALA A 243 14.74 9.54 -7.66
CA ALA A 243 16.19 9.69 -7.60
C ALA A 243 16.84 10.31 -8.84
N ALA A 244 16.11 11.07 -9.67
CA ALA A 244 16.75 11.81 -10.74
C ALA A 244 17.83 12.72 -10.17
N ASN A 245 18.95 12.82 -10.90
CA ASN A 245 20.12 13.57 -10.48
C ASN A 245 19.85 15.07 -10.47
N HIS A 246 20.40 15.78 -9.49
CA HIS A 246 20.51 17.23 -9.55
C HIS A 246 21.72 17.61 -10.42
N ASN A 247 21.52 17.77 -11.71
CA ASN A 247 22.60 17.91 -12.71
C ASN A 247 22.33 19.00 -13.75
N ASP A 248 21.40 19.92 -13.48
CA ASP A 248 20.97 21.02 -14.35
C ASP A 248 20.32 20.57 -15.67
N ILE A 249 19.84 19.33 -15.76
CA ILE A 249 19.03 18.81 -16.87
C ILE A 249 17.78 18.12 -16.34
N GLY A 250 16.68 18.17 -17.11
CA GLY A 250 15.45 17.42 -16.84
C GLY A 250 14.79 17.74 -15.53
N ILE A 251 14.85 16.86 -14.54
CA ILE A 251 14.18 17.00 -13.25
C ILE A 251 15.08 16.67 -12.07
N ASP A 252 14.66 17.08 -10.87
CA ASP A 252 15.25 16.63 -9.62
C ASP A 252 14.34 15.58 -8.98
N GLY A 253 14.92 14.46 -8.53
CA GLY A 253 14.23 13.49 -7.69
C GLY A 253 14.03 13.99 -6.25
N ILE A 254 13.14 13.35 -5.50
CA ILE A 254 12.93 13.66 -4.07
C ILE A 254 14.18 13.30 -3.24
N ALA A 255 14.87 12.21 -3.62
CA ALA A 255 16.08 11.71 -2.96
C ALA A 255 17.17 11.40 -3.99
N PRO A 256 17.82 12.43 -4.58
CA PRO A 256 18.74 12.26 -5.70
C PRO A 256 19.99 11.46 -5.35
N GLU A 257 20.30 11.26 -4.07
CA GLU A 257 21.42 10.41 -3.61
C GLU A 257 21.04 8.93 -3.45
N ALA A 258 19.75 8.57 -3.55
CA ALA A 258 19.31 7.20 -3.40
C ALA A 258 19.79 6.30 -4.55
N THR A 259 20.10 5.06 -4.21
CA THR A 259 20.43 4.02 -5.20
C THR A 259 19.13 3.30 -5.59
N ILE A 260 18.88 3.15 -6.89
CA ILE A 260 17.73 2.41 -7.42
C ILE A 260 18.13 0.98 -7.72
N VAL A 261 17.35 0.02 -7.25
CA VAL A 261 17.37 -1.37 -7.70
C VAL A 261 16.13 -1.61 -8.54
N ALA A 262 16.32 -1.81 -9.84
CA ALA A 262 15.21 -2.12 -10.75
C ALA A 262 14.80 -3.58 -10.59
N ILE A 263 13.52 -3.81 -10.25
CA ILE A 263 12.93 -5.15 -10.21
C ILE A 263 11.82 -5.20 -11.25
N GLN A 264 12.14 -5.71 -12.42
CA GLN A 264 11.17 -5.83 -13.50
C GLN A 264 10.19 -6.97 -13.19
N ALA A 265 8.97 -6.59 -12.87
CA ALA A 265 7.89 -7.50 -12.46
C ALA A 265 6.75 -7.60 -13.49
N THR A 266 6.74 -6.79 -14.54
CA THR A 266 5.74 -6.87 -15.60
C THR A 266 6.15 -7.84 -16.70
N ASN A 267 5.18 -8.58 -17.24
CA ASN A 267 5.38 -9.34 -18.48
C ASN A 267 5.13 -8.47 -19.72
N ASP A 268 5.26 -9.06 -20.91
CA ASP A 268 5.05 -8.38 -22.20
C ASP A 268 3.62 -7.85 -22.38
N ASN A 269 2.64 -8.34 -21.60
CA ASN A 269 1.26 -7.83 -21.56
C ASN A 269 1.05 -6.78 -20.46
N ARG A 270 2.09 -6.35 -19.79
CA ARG A 270 2.08 -5.40 -18.65
C ARG A 270 1.30 -5.89 -17.44
N LEU A 271 1.26 -7.20 -17.22
CA LEU A 271 0.60 -7.83 -16.07
C LEU A 271 1.63 -8.24 -15.03
N ILE A 272 1.25 -8.12 -13.75
CA ILE A 272 2.07 -8.45 -12.59
C ILE A 272 1.37 -9.54 -11.77
N TYR A 273 1.81 -10.78 -11.92
CA TYR A 273 1.22 -11.94 -11.25
C TYR A 273 1.79 -12.21 -9.84
N PRO A 274 1.09 -13.00 -8.99
CA PRO A 274 1.54 -13.33 -7.63
C PRO A 274 2.96 -13.88 -7.54
N GLU A 275 3.39 -14.72 -8.48
CA GLU A 275 4.74 -15.25 -8.55
C GLU A 275 5.79 -14.18 -8.82
N TYR A 276 5.45 -13.14 -9.58
CA TYR A 276 6.35 -12.02 -9.86
C TYR A 276 6.50 -11.11 -8.64
N VAL A 277 5.37 -10.81 -7.97
CA VAL A 277 5.35 -10.07 -6.70
C VAL A 277 6.16 -10.80 -5.64
N THR A 278 5.95 -12.10 -5.49
CA THR A 278 6.70 -12.92 -4.52
C THR A 278 8.20 -12.89 -4.83
N CYS A 279 8.60 -13.08 -6.10
CA CYS A 279 9.99 -12.95 -6.52
C CYS A 279 10.59 -11.59 -6.16
N ALA A 280 9.86 -10.50 -6.46
CA ALA A 280 10.32 -9.14 -6.23
C ALA A 280 10.58 -8.85 -4.75
N PHE A 281 9.64 -9.20 -3.88
CA PHE A 281 9.79 -8.96 -2.44
C PHE A 281 10.84 -9.84 -1.78
N MET A 282 10.95 -11.11 -2.19
CA MET A 282 12.00 -12.01 -1.70
C MET A 282 13.39 -11.56 -2.17
N TRP A 283 13.49 -11.04 -3.40
CA TRP A 283 14.73 -10.44 -3.90
C TRP A 283 15.10 -9.18 -3.11
N ALA A 284 14.19 -8.22 -2.98
CA ALA A 284 14.41 -6.99 -2.24
C ALA A 284 14.85 -7.27 -0.79
N ALA A 285 14.17 -8.19 -0.10
CA ALA A 285 14.46 -8.57 1.29
C ALA A 285 15.86 -9.18 1.50
N SER A 286 16.47 -9.76 0.44
CA SER A 286 17.76 -10.43 0.50
C SER A 286 18.93 -9.62 -0.11
N HIS A 287 18.66 -8.46 -0.73
CA HIS A 287 19.66 -7.68 -1.47
C HIS A 287 19.88 -6.25 -0.93
N GLY A 288 19.65 -6.03 0.37
CA GLY A 288 19.99 -4.76 1.03
C GLY A 288 19.17 -3.58 0.53
N VAL A 289 17.89 -3.79 0.29
CA VAL A 289 16.90 -2.75 -0.01
C VAL A 289 16.36 -2.17 1.28
N ASP A 290 16.15 -0.86 1.33
CA ASP A 290 15.56 -0.15 2.47
C ASP A 290 14.09 0.19 2.26
N VAL A 291 13.73 0.57 1.02
CA VAL A 291 12.38 1.01 0.63
C VAL A 291 11.96 0.27 -0.62
N VAL A 292 10.70 -0.19 -0.69
CA VAL A 292 10.11 -0.82 -1.88
C VAL A 292 8.98 0.06 -2.40
N ASN A 293 9.14 0.60 -3.59
CA ASN A 293 8.11 1.34 -4.31
C ASN A 293 7.30 0.40 -5.18
N ASN A 294 5.97 0.45 -5.03
CA ASN A 294 5.02 -0.41 -5.74
C ASN A 294 3.93 0.45 -6.41
N SER A 295 4.19 0.85 -7.64
CA SER A 295 3.28 1.67 -8.43
C SER A 295 2.37 0.82 -9.32
N TYR A 296 1.76 -0.25 -8.76
CA TYR A 296 0.93 -1.22 -9.49
C TYR A 296 -0.13 -1.87 -8.61
N SER A 297 -1.03 -2.62 -9.24
CA SER A 297 -1.91 -3.61 -8.60
C SER A 297 -1.58 -5.00 -9.13
N MET A 298 -1.68 -6.02 -8.26
CA MET A 298 -1.39 -7.41 -8.63
C MET A 298 -2.51 -7.98 -9.51
N ASP A 299 -2.15 -8.53 -10.67
CA ASP A 299 -3.03 -9.19 -11.62
C ASP A 299 -3.24 -10.69 -11.28
N PRO A 300 -4.31 -11.32 -11.81
CA PRO A 300 -5.31 -10.77 -12.71
C PRO A 300 -6.51 -10.11 -12.01
N TRP A 301 -6.53 -10.07 -10.69
CA TRP A 301 -7.61 -9.50 -9.92
C TRP A 301 -7.20 -8.13 -9.37
N VAL A 302 -7.92 -7.07 -9.71
CA VAL A 302 -7.71 -5.75 -9.09
C VAL A 302 -7.95 -5.82 -7.59
N TYR A 303 -8.95 -6.61 -7.18
CA TYR A 303 -9.26 -6.93 -5.78
C TYR A 303 -9.32 -8.44 -5.60
N TRP A 304 -8.51 -8.96 -4.69
CA TRP A 304 -8.32 -10.38 -4.40
C TRP A 304 -9.20 -10.81 -3.22
N SER A 305 -9.99 -11.87 -3.42
CA SER A 305 -10.81 -12.44 -2.36
C SER A 305 -10.05 -13.52 -1.57
N PRO A 306 -9.90 -13.37 -0.25
CA PRO A 306 -9.26 -14.40 0.58
C PRO A 306 -10.11 -15.67 0.72
N THR A 307 -11.40 -15.60 0.40
CA THR A 307 -12.34 -16.73 0.53
C THR A 307 -12.60 -17.46 -0.79
N ASP A 308 -12.18 -16.89 -1.92
CA ASP A 308 -12.29 -17.53 -3.22
C ASP A 308 -11.13 -18.51 -3.43
N PRO A 309 -11.39 -19.83 -3.60
CA PRO A 309 -10.34 -20.84 -3.77
C PRO A 309 -9.42 -20.60 -4.98
N GLU A 310 -9.91 -19.89 -6.00
CA GLU A 310 -9.12 -19.55 -7.20
C GLU A 310 -8.21 -18.34 -7.00
N GLN A 311 -8.40 -17.59 -5.93
CA GLN A 311 -7.64 -16.38 -5.62
C GLN A 311 -6.77 -16.53 -4.36
N ALA A 312 -7.27 -17.25 -3.36
CA ALA A 312 -6.68 -17.32 -2.04
C ALA A 312 -5.19 -17.76 -2.02
N ALA A 313 -4.78 -18.66 -2.91
CA ALA A 313 -3.40 -19.15 -2.92
C ALA A 313 -2.41 -18.10 -3.46
N GLY A 314 -2.77 -17.37 -4.52
CA GLY A 314 -1.98 -16.27 -5.06
C GLY A 314 -1.88 -15.10 -4.08
N LEU A 315 -3.00 -14.73 -3.46
CA LEU A 315 -3.06 -13.71 -2.40
C LEU A 315 -2.16 -14.07 -1.23
N GLU A 316 -2.23 -15.30 -0.73
CA GLU A 316 -1.42 -15.76 0.40
C GLU A 316 0.08 -15.73 0.09
N ALA A 317 0.50 -16.16 -1.11
CA ALA A 317 1.90 -16.13 -1.51
C ALA A 317 2.47 -14.70 -1.52
N ALA A 318 1.74 -13.76 -2.11
CA ALA A 318 2.11 -12.35 -2.13
C ALA A 318 2.13 -11.76 -0.70
N THR A 319 1.11 -12.02 0.11
CA THR A 319 1.01 -11.54 1.50
C THR A 319 2.21 -12.00 2.33
N ARG A 320 2.59 -13.28 2.24
CA ARG A 320 3.76 -13.83 2.95
C ARG A 320 5.06 -13.15 2.55
N SER A 321 5.27 -12.93 1.25
CA SER A 321 6.50 -12.32 0.75
C SER A 321 6.63 -10.84 1.16
N ILE A 322 5.53 -10.10 1.12
CA ILE A 322 5.47 -8.71 1.57
C ILE A 322 5.73 -8.63 3.08
N LYS A 323 5.03 -9.45 3.85
CA LYS A 323 5.26 -9.54 5.31
C LYS A 323 6.70 -9.90 5.64
N TYR A 324 7.31 -10.85 4.92
CA TYR A 324 8.71 -11.20 5.11
C TYR A 324 9.65 -10.02 4.86
N ALA A 325 9.41 -9.23 3.79
CA ALA A 325 10.20 -8.03 3.52
C ALA A 325 10.03 -6.98 4.62
N GLN A 326 8.81 -6.75 5.12
CA GLN A 326 8.55 -5.87 6.26
C GLN A 326 9.27 -6.35 7.53
N ASP A 327 9.27 -7.65 7.81
CA ASP A 327 9.97 -8.25 8.95
C ASP A 327 11.51 -8.16 8.84
N LYS A 328 12.03 -7.99 7.61
CA LYS A 328 13.43 -7.64 7.35
C LYS A 328 13.73 -6.15 7.50
N GLY A 329 12.72 -5.35 7.79
CA GLY A 329 12.87 -3.92 8.05
C GLY A 329 12.66 -3.00 6.84
N LEU A 330 12.15 -3.51 5.72
CA LEU A 330 11.89 -2.72 4.53
C LEU A 330 10.63 -1.87 4.72
N ALA A 331 10.66 -0.60 4.27
CA ALA A 331 9.47 0.22 4.14
C ALA A 331 8.78 -0.11 2.81
N VAL A 332 7.51 -0.51 2.86
CA VAL A 332 6.73 -0.87 1.68
C VAL A 332 5.69 0.21 1.40
N ILE A 333 5.74 0.81 0.22
CA ILE A 333 4.89 1.93 -0.19
C ILE A 333 4.20 1.57 -1.49
N ALA A 334 2.88 1.81 -1.60
CA ALA A 334 2.09 1.36 -2.72
C ALA A 334 0.99 2.33 -3.14
N ALA A 335 0.68 2.32 -4.44
CA ALA A 335 -0.34 3.13 -5.07
C ALA A 335 -1.76 2.68 -4.68
N ALA A 336 -2.63 3.64 -4.33
CA ALA A 336 -4.01 3.37 -3.94
C ALA A 336 -4.91 2.90 -5.11
N GLY A 337 -4.54 3.25 -6.35
CA GLY A 337 -5.27 2.93 -7.57
C GLY A 337 -5.99 4.13 -8.19
N ASN A 338 -6.43 3.96 -9.44
CA ASN A 338 -6.85 5.06 -10.31
C ASN A 338 -8.31 4.94 -10.79
N GLU A 339 -9.16 4.25 -10.03
CA GLU A 339 -10.56 4.02 -10.38
C GLU A 339 -11.49 5.14 -9.89
N GLY A 340 -11.00 6.08 -9.06
CA GLY A 340 -11.77 7.19 -8.48
C GLY A 340 -12.81 6.75 -7.45
N VAL A 341 -12.63 5.59 -6.83
CA VAL A 341 -13.62 4.94 -5.95
C VAL A 341 -13.25 5.03 -4.48
N ASP A 342 -14.28 4.94 -3.64
CA ASP A 342 -14.16 4.76 -2.21
C ASP A 342 -13.82 3.29 -1.91
N ILE A 343 -12.60 3.04 -1.43
CA ILE A 343 -12.10 1.68 -1.18
C ILE A 343 -12.59 1.08 0.14
N ASP A 344 -13.21 1.86 1.02
CA ASP A 344 -13.79 1.37 2.28
C ASP A 344 -15.19 0.82 2.08
N ASN A 345 -15.87 1.20 1.00
CA ASN A 345 -17.24 0.78 0.75
C ASN A 345 -17.31 -0.32 -0.33
N PRO A 346 -18.18 -1.31 -0.15
CA PRO A 346 -18.41 -2.33 -1.17
C PRO A 346 -18.77 -1.70 -2.51
N TRP A 347 -18.07 -2.06 -3.56
CA TRP A 347 -18.30 -1.59 -4.90
C TRP A 347 -18.13 -2.73 -5.92
N ILE A 348 -18.32 -2.42 -7.19
CA ILE A 348 -18.35 -3.41 -8.25
C ILE A 348 -17.10 -3.29 -9.10
N ASP A 349 -16.34 -4.36 -9.22
CA ASP A 349 -15.26 -4.49 -10.18
C ASP A 349 -15.80 -5.02 -11.52
N ASN A 350 -15.53 -4.26 -12.56
CA ASN A 350 -15.86 -4.62 -13.95
C ASN A 350 -14.61 -4.85 -14.81
N GLY A 351 -13.43 -4.77 -14.20
CA GLY A 351 -12.13 -4.83 -14.85
C GLY A 351 -11.43 -6.18 -14.77
N SER A 352 -11.77 -7.03 -13.79
CA SER A 352 -11.11 -8.30 -13.58
C SER A 352 -11.90 -9.50 -14.11
N PRO A 353 -11.22 -10.61 -14.44
CA PRO A 353 -9.77 -10.74 -14.49
C PRO A 353 -9.15 -9.98 -15.67
N THR A 354 -7.94 -9.46 -15.46
CA THR A 354 -7.24 -8.59 -16.43
C THR A 354 -6.52 -9.37 -17.53
N ASP A 355 -6.32 -10.66 -17.35
CA ASP A 355 -5.61 -11.54 -18.28
C ASP A 355 -6.51 -12.26 -19.28
N VAL A 356 -7.79 -11.91 -19.33
CA VAL A 356 -8.74 -12.42 -20.32
C VAL A 356 -9.37 -11.30 -21.13
N PRO A 357 -9.82 -11.56 -22.38
CA PRO A 357 -10.41 -10.53 -23.24
C PRO A 357 -11.73 -9.93 -22.73
N THR A 358 -12.44 -10.68 -21.87
CA THR A 358 -13.75 -10.26 -21.36
C THR A 358 -13.78 -10.41 -19.86
N PRO A 359 -13.57 -9.32 -19.10
CA PRO A 359 -13.69 -9.32 -17.65
C PRO A 359 -15.10 -9.68 -17.17
N THR A 360 -15.19 -10.19 -15.95
CA THR A 360 -16.46 -10.46 -15.28
C THR A 360 -17.17 -9.15 -14.95
N LYS A 361 -18.42 -9.00 -15.40
CA LYS A 361 -19.21 -7.82 -15.08
C LYS A 361 -19.90 -7.95 -13.72
N ASN A 362 -20.04 -6.81 -13.05
CA ASN A 362 -20.70 -6.69 -11.74
C ASN A 362 -20.13 -7.63 -10.67
N ARG A 363 -18.80 -7.82 -10.66
CA ARG A 363 -18.13 -8.60 -9.62
C ARG A 363 -18.15 -7.81 -8.30
N ALA A 364 -18.84 -8.36 -7.30
CA ALA A 364 -18.79 -7.80 -5.96
C ALA A 364 -17.38 -8.00 -5.35
N VAL A 365 -16.86 -6.99 -4.68
CA VAL A 365 -15.52 -6.99 -4.08
C VAL A 365 -15.52 -6.78 -2.58
N GLU A 366 -16.68 -6.88 -1.93
CA GLU A 366 -16.80 -6.81 -0.48
C GLU A 366 -15.85 -7.84 0.19
N GLY A 367 -15.05 -7.38 1.17
CA GLY A 367 -14.05 -8.21 1.84
C GLY A 367 -12.86 -8.64 0.98
N SER A 368 -12.71 -8.09 -0.23
CA SER A 368 -11.55 -8.32 -1.09
C SER A 368 -10.46 -7.27 -0.81
N ILE A 369 -9.22 -7.61 -1.17
CA ILE A 369 -8.01 -6.85 -0.85
C ILE A 369 -7.30 -6.46 -2.14
N ARG A 370 -6.92 -5.18 -2.28
CA ARG A 370 -6.02 -4.71 -3.34
C ARG A 370 -4.56 -4.96 -2.91
N VAL A 371 -3.81 -5.71 -3.71
CA VAL A 371 -2.41 -6.05 -3.41
C VAL A 371 -1.48 -5.18 -4.26
N PRO A 372 -0.43 -4.57 -3.67
CA PRO A 372 -0.01 -4.66 -2.27
C PRO A 372 -0.65 -3.62 -1.34
N SER A 373 -1.35 -2.61 -1.86
CA SER A 373 -1.67 -1.37 -1.14
C SER A 373 -2.58 -1.52 0.09
N MET A 374 -3.46 -2.52 0.14
CA MET A 374 -4.36 -2.74 1.28
C MET A 374 -3.85 -3.82 2.25
N LEU A 375 -2.59 -4.28 2.11
CA LEU A 375 -2.00 -5.20 3.07
C LEU A 375 -1.47 -4.48 4.30
N ASP A 376 -1.56 -5.13 5.46
CA ASP A 376 -1.10 -4.57 6.73
C ASP A 376 0.34 -4.09 6.68
N GLY A 377 0.59 -2.86 7.16
CA GLY A 377 1.91 -2.24 7.23
C GLY A 377 2.48 -1.78 5.88
N VAL A 378 1.69 -1.78 4.82
CA VAL A 378 1.99 -1.12 3.55
C VAL A 378 1.45 0.30 3.60
N ALA A 379 2.28 1.29 3.28
CA ALA A 379 1.85 2.69 3.20
C ALA A 379 1.11 2.94 1.87
N GLN A 380 -0.18 3.26 1.96
CA GLN A 380 -1.04 3.47 0.80
C GLN A 380 -1.09 4.94 0.40
N VAL A 381 -0.85 5.24 -0.88
CA VAL A 381 -0.68 6.60 -1.39
C VAL A 381 -1.75 6.98 -2.40
N SER A 382 -2.50 8.05 -2.11
CA SER A 382 -3.44 8.70 -3.03
C SER A 382 -2.76 9.82 -3.83
N ALA A 383 -3.39 10.23 -4.95
CA ALA A 383 -2.88 11.29 -5.80
C ALA A 383 -3.59 12.63 -5.57
N VAL A 384 -2.80 13.70 -5.52
CA VAL A 384 -3.28 15.09 -5.59
C VAL A 384 -2.75 15.79 -6.83
N GLY A 385 -3.49 16.80 -7.28
CA GLY A 385 -3.12 17.66 -8.38
C GLY A 385 -3.16 19.15 -7.99
N GLN A 386 -2.65 20.01 -8.87
CA GLN A 386 -2.76 21.47 -8.71
C GLN A 386 -4.19 21.93 -9.00
N ALA A 387 -4.82 22.61 -8.05
CA ALA A 387 -6.12 23.22 -8.29
C ALA A 387 -5.95 24.53 -9.10
N TYR A 388 -6.24 24.49 -10.36
CA TYR A 388 -6.04 25.60 -11.31
C TYR A 388 -6.84 26.88 -11.03
N ASN A 389 -7.76 26.91 -10.06
CA ASN A 389 -8.70 28.02 -9.86
C ASN A 389 -8.63 28.70 -8.48
N VAL A 390 -7.62 28.46 -7.66
CA VAL A 390 -7.52 29.02 -6.31
C VAL A 390 -6.27 29.90 -6.17
N LYS A 391 -6.44 31.03 -5.43
CA LYS A 391 -5.49 32.14 -5.18
C LYS A 391 -4.00 31.75 -5.11
N PRO A 392 -3.07 32.74 -5.31
CA PRO A 392 -1.62 32.50 -5.23
C PRO A 392 -1.21 31.89 -3.90
N GLY A 393 -0.84 30.63 -3.93
CA GLY A 393 -0.51 29.72 -2.84
C GLY A 393 -0.92 28.33 -3.31
N LEU A 394 -0.05 27.33 -3.13
CA LEU A 394 -0.27 25.99 -3.63
C LEU A 394 -1.57 25.42 -3.03
N SER A 395 -2.66 25.40 -3.81
CA SER A 395 -3.87 24.69 -3.43
C SER A 395 -3.85 23.34 -4.12
N LEU A 396 -3.76 22.27 -3.33
CA LEU A 396 -3.77 20.90 -3.81
C LEU A 396 -5.17 20.32 -3.63
N GLY A 397 -5.71 19.72 -4.68
CA GLY A 397 -6.97 19.00 -4.67
C GLY A 397 -6.76 17.50 -4.93
N ARG A 398 -7.69 16.65 -4.53
CA ARG A 398 -7.68 15.24 -4.93
C ARG A 398 -7.73 15.15 -6.47
N ALA A 399 -6.88 14.34 -7.05
CA ALA A 399 -7.01 13.99 -8.45
C ALA A 399 -8.29 13.13 -8.64
N GLU A 400 -9.13 13.46 -9.64
CA GLU A 400 -10.45 12.81 -9.80
C GLU A 400 -10.35 11.28 -9.96
N PHE A 401 -9.28 10.82 -10.60
CA PHE A 401 -9.02 9.39 -10.79
C PHE A 401 -8.56 8.68 -9.50
N SER A 402 -8.01 9.41 -8.51
CA SER A 402 -7.42 8.78 -7.33
C SER A 402 -8.46 8.05 -6.49
N ASN A 403 -8.18 6.80 -6.14
CA ASN A 403 -8.92 6.12 -5.09
C ASN A 403 -8.76 6.84 -3.75
N TYR A 404 -9.74 6.67 -2.87
CA TYR A 404 -9.82 7.30 -1.57
C TYR A 404 -10.50 6.37 -0.55
N GLY A 405 -10.34 6.66 0.73
CA GLY A 405 -10.89 5.88 1.85
C GLY A 405 -10.08 6.08 3.12
N HIS A 406 -10.56 5.54 4.24
CA HIS A 406 -9.91 5.71 5.55
C HIS A 406 -8.58 4.96 5.68
N THR A 407 -8.31 4.00 4.79
CA THR A 407 -7.07 3.22 4.76
C THR A 407 -5.93 3.94 4.03
N ILE A 408 -6.21 5.06 3.34
CA ILE A 408 -5.16 5.89 2.76
C ILE A 408 -4.25 6.44 3.85
N ASP A 409 -2.93 6.29 3.67
CA ASP A 409 -1.94 6.82 4.61
C ASP A 409 -1.46 8.21 4.19
N PHE A 410 -1.14 8.42 2.92
CA PHE A 410 -0.57 9.66 2.42
C PHE A 410 -1.21 10.13 1.14
N ALA A 411 -1.16 11.45 0.93
CA ALA A 411 -1.43 12.07 -0.35
C ALA A 411 -0.14 12.68 -0.91
N ALA A 412 0.11 12.50 -2.20
CA ALA A 412 1.29 13.07 -2.86
C ALA A 412 0.99 13.51 -4.31
N PRO A 413 1.86 14.32 -4.93
CA PRO A 413 1.70 14.75 -6.31
C PRO A 413 1.55 13.59 -7.28
N GLY A 414 0.45 13.55 -8.04
CA GLY A 414 0.17 12.45 -8.97
C GLY A 414 -0.56 12.87 -10.25
N ASP A 415 -0.87 14.14 -10.42
CA ASP A 415 -1.55 14.71 -11.58
C ASP A 415 -0.57 15.59 -12.36
N GLN A 416 -0.42 15.37 -13.67
CA GLN A 416 0.49 16.09 -14.56
C GLN A 416 1.95 16.07 -14.07
N ILE A 417 2.46 14.89 -13.72
CA ILE A 417 3.82 14.71 -13.23
C ILE A 417 4.78 14.52 -14.39
N TYR A 418 5.74 15.44 -14.51
CA TYR A 418 6.84 15.36 -15.46
C TYR A 418 8.00 14.59 -14.87
N SER A 419 8.50 13.56 -15.56
CA SER A 419 9.62 12.74 -15.11
C SER A 419 10.35 12.06 -16.26
N THR A 420 11.45 11.41 -15.94
CA THR A 420 12.25 10.60 -16.88
C THR A 420 11.39 9.52 -17.53
N ALA A 421 11.62 9.23 -18.79
CA ALA A 421 10.93 8.17 -19.52
C ALA A 421 11.90 7.51 -20.49
N THR A 422 11.67 6.23 -20.81
CA THR A 422 12.59 5.52 -21.68
C THR A 422 12.73 6.21 -23.05
N THR A 423 13.96 6.42 -23.46
CA THR A 423 14.33 7.01 -24.77
C THR A 423 13.87 6.13 -25.93
N LEU A 424 13.51 4.88 -25.67
CA LEU A 424 12.95 3.95 -26.64
C LEU A 424 11.61 4.46 -27.23
N PHE A 425 10.77 5.09 -26.40
CA PHE A 425 9.45 5.60 -26.80
C PHE A 425 9.38 7.13 -26.79
N TYR A 426 10.12 7.78 -25.91
CA TYR A 426 10.12 9.23 -25.75
C TYR A 426 11.48 9.80 -26.10
N ARG A 427 11.63 10.38 -27.30
CA ARG A 427 12.93 10.91 -27.81
C ARG A 427 13.55 11.99 -26.92
N SER A 428 12.73 12.71 -26.15
CA SER A 428 13.19 13.69 -25.16
C SER A 428 13.82 13.03 -23.93
N GLY A 429 13.52 11.76 -23.69
CA GLY A 429 13.82 11.08 -22.43
C GLY A 429 12.84 11.42 -21.29
N TYR A 430 11.78 12.19 -21.55
CA TYR A 430 10.84 12.64 -20.52
C TYR A 430 9.38 12.54 -20.99
N ALA A 431 8.49 12.32 -20.03
CA ALA A 431 7.06 12.29 -20.25
C ALA A 431 6.30 12.95 -19.09
N VAL A 432 5.07 13.39 -19.36
CA VAL A 432 4.09 13.78 -18.34
C VAL A 432 3.13 12.61 -18.15
N ALA A 433 2.90 12.20 -16.91
CA ALA A 433 1.97 11.12 -16.58
C ALA A 433 1.08 11.47 -15.38
N ASP A 434 -0.09 10.85 -15.35
CA ASP A 434 -1.09 10.97 -14.30
C ASP A 434 -1.28 9.61 -13.63
N GLY A 435 -1.39 9.57 -12.30
CA GLY A 435 -1.64 8.31 -11.58
C GLY A 435 -1.23 8.37 -10.11
N THR A 436 -1.85 7.52 -9.29
CA THR A 436 -1.34 7.21 -7.96
C THR A 436 0.03 6.53 -8.04
N SER A 437 0.37 5.97 -9.20
CA SER A 437 1.71 5.47 -9.53
C SER A 437 2.78 6.56 -9.54
N MET A 438 2.43 7.82 -9.85
CA MET A 438 3.33 8.97 -9.80
C MET A 438 3.37 9.59 -8.40
N ALA A 439 2.29 9.45 -7.63
CA ALA A 439 2.25 9.89 -6.24
C ALA A 439 3.13 9.02 -5.31
N THR A 440 3.09 7.71 -5.51
CA THR A 440 3.82 6.71 -4.69
C THR A 440 5.33 6.96 -4.63
N PRO A 441 6.05 7.21 -5.74
CA PRO A 441 7.50 7.46 -5.70
C PRO A 441 7.88 8.74 -4.96
N HIS A 442 7.04 9.76 -4.91
CA HIS A 442 7.28 10.93 -4.06
C HIS A 442 7.38 10.54 -2.58
N VAL A 443 6.45 9.69 -2.10
CA VAL A 443 6.46 9.18 -0.74
C VAL A 443 7.65 8.23 -0.50
N SER A 444 8.00 7.40 -1.49
CA SER A 444 9.17 6.52 -1.44
C SER A 444 10.48 7.30 -1.35
N GLY A 445 10.57 8.44 -2.03
CA GLY A 445 11.70 9.38 -1.93
C GLY A 445 11.84 9.97 -0.52
N VAL A 446 10.71 10.39 0.09
CA VAL A 446 10.71 10.87 1.48
C VAL A 446 11.13 9.77 2.47
N ALA A 447 10.63 8.54 2.28
CA ALA A 447 11.08 7.40 3.08
C ALA A 447 12.58 7.14 2.94
N ALA A 448 13.14 7.28 1.73
CA ALA A 448 14.57 7.16 1.48
C ALA A 448 15.37 8.28 2.16
N LEU A 449 14.89 9.51 2.15
CA LEU A 449 15.53 10.62 2.88
C LEU A 449 15.56 10.35 4.39
N ILE A 450 14.45 9.91 4.98
CA ILE A 450 14.38 9.54 6.39
C ILE A 450 15.40 8.42 6.70
N LYS A 451 15.43 7.37 5.89
CA LYS A 451 16.39 6.26 6.05
C LYS A 451 17.84 6.72 5.91
N SER A 452 18.11 7.72 5.06
CA SER A 452 19.45 8.26 4.90
C SER A 452 19.97 8.97 6.16
N VAL A 453 19.09 9.66 6.86
CA VAL A 453 19.41 10.37 8.13
C VAL A 453 19.31 9.43 9.32
N HIS A 454 18.40 8.46 9.27
CA HIS A 454 18.10 7.51 10.35
C HIS A 454 18.19 6.05 9.87
N PRO A 455 19.40 5.56 9.55
CA PRO A 455 19.59 4.21 9.00
C PRO A 455 19.21 3.08 9.97
N GLU A 456 19.13 3.36 11.26
CA GLU A 456 18.73 2.40 12.30
C GLU A 456 17.24 2.09 12.31
N LEU A 457 16.39 2.93 11.69
CA LEU A 457 14.96 2.72 11.68
C LEU A 457 14.54 1.54 10.81
N THR A 458 13.61 0.75 11.31
CA THR A 458 12.88 -0.22 10.51
C THR A 458 11.89 0.49 9.58
N GLY A 459 11.46 -0.19 8.49
CA GLY A 459 10.48 0.39 7.57
C GLY A 459 9.17 0.81 8.26
N ALA A 460 8.69 0.00 9.22
CA ALA A 460 7.51 0.36 10.01
C ALA A 460 7.71 1.64 10.83
N GLN A 461 8.91 1.85 11.38
CA GLN A 461 9.23 3.09 12.11
C GLN A 461 9.36 4.30 11.17
N VAL A 462 9.89 4.10 9.97
CA VAL A 462 9.92 5.14 8.92
C VAL A 462 8.50 5.57 8.57
N ILE A 463 7.59 4.62 8.29
CA ILE A 463 6.18 4.92 7.98
C ILE A 463 5.53 5.69 9.14
N LYS A 464 5.75 5.26 10.38
CA LYS A 464 5.22 5.96 11.56
C LYS A 464 5.77 7.39 11.73
N LEU A 465 7.03 7.63 11.36
CA LEU A 465 7.59 8.97 11.37
C LEU A 465 6.95 9.84 10.27
N MET A 466 6.80 9.30 9.06
CA MET A 466 6.10 9.98 7.97
C MET A 466 4.66 10.35 8.32
N GLU A 467 3.90 9.44 8.94
CA GLU A 467 2.53 9.71 9.41
C GLU A 467 2.48 10.95 10.33
N ARG A 468 3.41 11.07 11.27
CA ARG A 468 3.49 12.23 12.19
C ARG A 468 3.85 13.53 11.47
N GLN A 469 4.84 13.47 10.56
CA GLN A 469 5.26 14.63 9.78
C GLN A 469 4.15 15.12 8.86
N ALA A 470 3.45 14.22 8.16
CA ALA A 470 2.33 14.55 7.30
C ALA A 470 1.21 15.28 8.07
N LEU A 471 0.92 14.85 9.29
CA LEU A 471 -0.07 15.50 10.14
C LEU A 471 0.34 16.89 10.62
N ALA A 472 1.62 17.09 10.93
CA ALA A 472 2.13 18.43 11.27
C ALA A 472 1.96 19.41 10.09
N ASN A 473 1.98 18.91 8.85
CA ASN A 473 1.82 19.67 7.62
C ASN A 473 0.37 19.80 7.14
N TYR A 474 -0.60 19.20 7.83
CA TYR A 474 -2.00 19.13 7.41
C TYR A 474 -2.63 20.48 7.09
N GLY A 475 -2.25 21.55 7.80
CA GLY A 475 -2.72 22.91 7.56
C GLY A 475 -2.21 23.57 6.26
N ARG A 476 -1.21 23.00 5.60
CA ARG A 476 -0.66 23.52 4.33
C ARG A 476 -1.58 23.28 3.13
N LEU A 477 -2.49 22.34 3.23
CA LEU A 477 -3.34 21.92 2.11
C LEU A 477 -4.63 22.75 1.93
N ASN A 478 -4.84 23.81 2.72
CA ASN A 478 -5.97 24.76 2.63
C ASN A 478 -7.38 24.15 2.51
N GLU A 479 -7.58 22.91 2.97
CA GLU A 479 -8.86 22.24 2.92
C GLU A 479 -9.36 21.80 4.31
N PRO A 480 -10.69 21.64 4.50
CA PRO A 480 -11.26 21.24 5.78
C PRO A 480 -10.68 19.92 6.29
N ILE A 481 -10.58 19.79 7.60
CA ILE A 481 -10.11 18.58 8.32
C ILE A 481 -10.93 17.32 7.98
N ASP A 482 -12.12 17.49 7.39
CA ASP A 482 -13.06 16.41 7.03
C ASP A 482 -12.61 15.56 5.81
N GLY A 483 -11.48 15.86 5.20
CA GLY A 483 -10.98 15.17 4.02
C GLY A 483 -9.96 14.05 4.29
N ARG A 484 -9.95 13.43 5.49
CA ARG A 484 -9.01 12.34 5.80
C ARG A 484 -9.16 11.13 4.86
N GLU A 485 -10.38 10.85 4.44
CA GLU A 485 -10.69 9.80 3.46
C GLU A 485 -9.99 9.98 2.11
N TYR A 486 -9.57 11.23 1.77
CA TYR A 486 -8.88 11.55 0.51
C TYR A 486 -7.37 11.65 0.65
N ARG A 487 -6.83 11.83 1.86
CA ARG A 487 -5.44 12.26 2.09
C ARG A 487 -4.72 11.49 3.17
N GLY A 488 -5.40 10.61 3.86
CA GLY A 488 -4.84 9.88 4.99
C GLY A 488 -4.34 10.81 6.09
N TYR A 489 -3.09 10.64 6.48
CA TYR A 489 -2.43 11.51 7.46
C TYR A 489 -2.02 12.87 6.89
N GLY A 490 -1.95 13.01 5.57
CA GLY A 490 -1.67 14.27 4.93
C GLY A 490 -0.59 14.22 3.86
N PHE A 491 -0.01 15.38 3.60
CA PHE A 491 1.01 15.61 2.59
C PHE A 491 2.39 15.68 3.26
N LEU A 492 3.35 14.97 2.70
CA LEU A 492 4.71 14.92 3.20
C LEU A 492 5.55 16.08 2.68
N ASP A 493 6.59 16.44 3.44
CA ASP A 493 7.58 17.44 3.10
C ASP A 493 8.98 16.81 3.21
N ALA A 494 9.74 16.84 2.11
CA ALA A 494 11.07 16.28 2.09
C ALA A 494 12.04 17.03 3.03
N LEU A 495 11.82 18.32 3.26
CA LEU A 495 12.62 19.10 4.19
C LEU A 495 12.45 18.60 5.64
N ASP A 496 11.21 18.25 6.04
CA ASP A 496 10.97 17.67 7.36
C ASP A 496 11.63 16.30 7.54
N ALA A 497 11.76 15.53 6.45
CA ALA A 497 12.41 14.21 6.46
C ALA A 497 13.90 14.28 6.84
N VAL A 498 14.56 15.39 6.55
CA VAL A 498 16.00 15.61 6.82
C VAL A 498 16.26 16.62 7.94
N ALA A 499 15.20 17.21 8.51
CA ALA A 499 15.34 18.09 9.67
C ALA A 499 15.88 17.28 10.85
N GLU A 500 17.10 17.60 11.30
CA GLU A 500 17.64 16.98 12.50
C GLU A 500 16.70 17.24 13.69
N ALA A 501 16.18 16.17 14.29
CA ALA A 501 15.69 16.26 15.65
C ALA A 501 16.86 16.79 16.48
N LYS A 502 16.73 17.98 17.08
CA LYS A 502 17.81 18.58 17.88
C LYS A 502 18.34 17.56 18.88
N ALA A 503 19.57 17.12 18.66
CA ALA A 503 20.23 16.20 19.58
C ALA A 503 20.33 16.81 20.98
N GLY A 504 20.22 15.98 22.01
CA GLY A 504 20.28 16.45 23.38
C GLY A 504 20.27 15.29 24.40
N THR A 505 20.12 15.64 25.66
CA THR A 505 20.13 14.66 26.74
C THR A 505 18.99 14.90 27.73
N TRP A 506 18.38 13.81 28.18
CA TRP A 506 17.46 13.84 29.31
C TRP A 506 18.16 14.16 30.59
N VAL A 507 17.67 15.17 31.31
CA VAL A 507 18.20 15.58 32.62
C VAL A 507 17.09 15.41 33.67
N LYS A 508 17.41 14.81 34.80
CA LYS A 508 16.52 14.71 35.94
C LYS A 508 17.09 15.52 37.11
N ASP A 509 16.28 16.39 37.64
CA ASP A 509 16.60 17.11 38.85
C ASP A 509 15.56 16.89 39.98
N SER A 510 15.54 17.70 41.00
CA SER A 510 14.61 17.59 42.12
C SER A 510 13.15 17.94 41.78
N ILE A 511 12.90 18.56 40.62
CA ILE A 511 11.58 18.97 40.19
C ILE A 511 11.00 17.95 39.21
N GLY A 512 11.78 17.48 38.23
CA GLY A 512 11.30 16.57 37.22
C GLY A 512 12.31 16.24 36.12
N TRP A 513 11.81 15.64 35.06
CA TRP A 513 12.58 15.40 33.87
C TRP A 513 12.44 16.62 32.93
N TRP A 514 13.56 16.99 32.25
CA TRP A 514 13.59 17.98 31.18
C TRP A 514 14.62 17.55 30.12
N TYR A 515 14.52 18.10 28.92
CA TYR A 515 15.44 17.74 27.85
C TYR A 515 16.31 18.92 27.49
N ARG A 516 17.64 18.74 27.53
CA ARG A 516 18.60 19.77 27.14
C ARG A 516 19.19 19.44 25.80
N TYR A 517 18.97 20.33 24.82
CA TYR A 517 19.62 20.24 23.53
C TYR A 517 21.12 20.48 23.63
N GLU A 518 21.91 20.01 22.62
CA GLU A 518 23.38 20.22 22.60
C GLU A 518 23.76 21.70 22.52
N ASP A 519 22.93 22.53 21.91
CA ASP A 519 23.09 23.99 21.88
C ASP A 519 22.82 24.68 23.24
N GLY A 520 22.47 23.90 24.25
CA GLY A 520 22.18 24.37 25.61
C GLY A 520 20.73 24.87 25.79
N THR A 521 19.91 24.93 24.76
CA THR A 521 18.50 25.28 24.84
C THR A 521 17.67 24.09 25.35
N TYR A 522 16.38 24.31 25.66
CA TYR A 522 15.43 23.28 26.07
C TYR A 522 14.01 23.64 25.62
N PRO A 523 13.14 22.66 25.38
CA PRO A 523 11.75 22.92 25.04
C PRO A 523 10.97 23.43 26.26
N ALA A 524 10.15 24.47 26.07
CA ALA A 524 9.28 25.01 27.10
C ALA A 524 7.96 25.50 26.50
N SER A 525 6.83 25.22 27.15
CA SER A 525 5.47 25.50 26.66
C SER A 525 5.16 24.92 25.29
N GLN A 526 5.77 23.81 24.92
CA GLN A 526 5.60 23.18 23.60
C GLN A 526 5.69 21.66 23.65
N ALA A 527 5.21 21.01 22.60
CA ALA A 527 5.56 19.64 22.30
C ALA A 527 6.93 19.60 21.62
N ALA A 528 7.69 18.54 21.83
CA ALA A 528 8.95 18.30 21.14
C ALA A 528 9.08 16.80 20.83
N GLU A 529 9.57 16.49 19.66
CA GLU A 529 9.96 15.12 19.30
C GLU A 529 11.37 14.82 19.82
N ILE A 530 11.49 13.76 20.62
CA ILE A 530 12.74 13.34 21.21
C ILE A 530 12.83 11.83 21.05
N GLY A 531 13.81 11.39 20.30
CA GLY A 531 13.80 10.02 19.79
C GLY A 531 12.55 9.78 18.94
N TRP A 532 11.82 8.70 19.21
CA TRP A 532 10.65 8.29 18.41
C TRP A 532 9.31 8.59 19.09
N ALA A 533 9.30 9.52 20.05
CA ALA A 533 8.11 9.87 20.81
C ALA A 533 7.97 11.38 20.95
N THR A 534 6.73 11.83 20.95
CA THR A 534 6.37 13.21 21.25
C THR A 534 6.27 13.37 22.77
N TYR A 535 6.91 14.42 23.28
CA TYR A 535 6.85 14.82 24.70
C TYR A 535 6.30 16.22 24.80
N ARG A 536 5.57 16.50 25.88
CA ARG A 536 5.10 17.86 26.19
C ARG A 536 5.90 18.43 27.35
N PHE A 537 6.21 19.73 27.25
CA PHE A 537 6.98 20.44 28.28
C PHE A 537 6.19 21.62 28.81
N ASP A 538 6.22 21.82 30.13
CA ASP A 538 5.60 22.96 30.80
C ASP A 538 6.34 24.28 30.49
N ALA A 539 5.83 25.41 31.03
CA ALA A 539 6.46 26.71 30.82
C ALA A 539 7.87 26.84 31.42
N ARG A 540 8.26 25.93 32.31
CA ARG A 540 9.59 25.87 32.91
C ARG A 540 10.52 24.87 32.21
N GLY A 541 9.99 24.17 31.17
CA GLY A 541 10.72 23.16 30.43
C GLY A 541 10.73 21.77 31.05
N TYR A 542 9.86 21.47 32.04
CA TYR A 542 9.72 20.12 32.57
C TYR A 542 8.72 19.30 31.81
N MET A 543 9.08 18.04 31.59
CA MET A 543 8.25 17.03 30.92
C MET A 543 6.93 16.83 31.67
N VAL A 544 5.83 16.85 30.92
CA VAL A 544 4.47 16.68 31.45
C VAL A 544 4.04 15.22 31.26
N THR A 545 3.23 14.71 32.20
CA THR A 545 2.58 13.39 32.13
C THR A 545 1.08 13.51 32.41
N GLY A 546 0.30 12.52 32.01
CA GLY A 546 -1.17 12.54 32.15
C GLY A 546 -1.86 13.31 31.04
N TRP A 547 -3.09 13.72 31.31
CA TRP A 547 -3.91 14.47 30.35
C TRP A 547 -3.44 15.89 30.15
N VAL A 548 -3.32 16.30 28.89
CA VAL A 548 -2.91 17.65 28.47
C VAL A 548 -3.91 18.19 27.47
N LEU A 549 -4.43 19.39 27.74
CA LEU A 549 -5.23 20.14 26.77
C LEU A 549 -4.31 21.10 26.00
N ASP A 550 -4.23 20.89 24.69
CA ASP A 550 -3.41 21.71 23.79
C ASP A 550 -4.27 22.14 22.59
N ASP A 551 -4.38 23.43 22.33
CA ASP A 551 -5.20 24.03 21.27
C ASP A 551 -6.63 23.43 21.19
N GLY A 552 -7.27 23.27 22.36
CA GLY A 552 -8.62 22.73 22.47
C GLY A 552 -8.75 21.21 22.27
N ARG A 553 -7.65 20.49 22.13
CA ARG A 553 -7.58 19.04 21.93
C ARG A 553 -6.94 18.37 23.13
N TRP A 554 -7.45 17.19 23.52
CA TRP A 554 -6.91 16.41 24.61
C TRP A 554 -5.89 15.38 24.12
N PHE A 555 -4.76 15.29 24.81
CA PHE A 555 -3.70 14.31 24.62
C PHE A 555 -3.38 13.62 25.95
N TYR A 556 -2.90 12.41 25.89
CA TYR A 556 -2.44 11.70 27.08
C TYR A 556 -0.97 11.35 26.96
N HIS A 557 -0.19 11.74 27.97
CA HIS A 557 1.22 11.41 28.09
C HIS A 557 1.41 10.36 29.18
N GLU A 558 2.02 9.25 28.82
CA GLU A 558 2.29 8.14 29.74
C GLU A 558 3.22 8.57 30.89
N ALA A 559 3.44 7.69 31.88
CA ALA A 559 4.39 7.91 32.97
C ALA A 559 5.84 8.09 32.47
N SER A 560 6.16 7.59 31.28
CA SER A 560 7.41 7.84 30.55
C SER A 560 7.52 9.27 30.01
N GLY A 561 6.43 10.01 29.96
CA GLY A 561 6.26 11.29 29.28
C GLY A 561 5.94 11.18 27.81
N ALA A 562 6.10 10.01 27.20
CA ALA A 562 5.76 9.78 25.80
C ALA A 562 4.25 9.94 25.57
N GLN A 563 3.87 10.60 24.49
CA GLN A 563 2.48 10.74 24.09
C GLN A 563 1.92 9.40 23.64
N ALA A 564 0.80 9.00 24.24
CA ALA A 564 0.11 7.77 23.88
C ALA A 564 -0.68 7.92 22.56
N SER A 565 -0.80 6.81 21.84
CA SER A 565 -1.65 6.71 20.62
C SER A 565 -2.29 5.33 20.55
N GLY A 566 -3.47 5.24 19.89
CA GLY A 566 -4.29 4.03 19.87
C GLY A 566 -5.12 3.87 21.14
N TRP A 567 -5.51 2.64 21.48
CA TRP A 567 -6.25 2.37 22.71
C TRP A 567 -5.39 2.52 23.95
N ALA A 568 -5.83 3.35 24.88
CA ALA A 568 -5.16 3.57 26.16
C ALA A 568 -6.13 3.36 27.31
N ASN A 569 -5.71 2.56 28.31
CA ASN A 569 -6.46 2.43 29.56
C ASN A 569 -5.89 3.43 30.59
N VAL A 570 -6.71 4.39 30.98
CA VAL A 570 -6.34 5.42 31.96
C VAL A 570 -7.31 5.32 33.13
N ASP A 571 -6.81 4.99 34.29
CA ASP A 571 -7.57 4.86 35.55
C ASP A 571 -8.79 3.92 35.43
N GLY A 572 -8.67 2.87 34.61
CA GLY A 572 -9.73 1.86 34.41
C GLY A 572 -10.74 2.20 33.31
N ALA A 573 -10.69 3.36 32.69
CA ALA A 573 -11.45 3.72 31.50
C ALA A 573 -10.61 3.60 30.22
N TRP A 574 -11.20 3.06 29.17
CA TRP A 574 -10.54 3.01 27.86
C TRP A 574 -10.83 4.28 27.08
N TYR A 575 -9.80 4.79 26.41
CA TYR A 575 -9.85 5.93 25.50
C TYR A 575 -9.23 5.54 24.18
N TYR A 576 -9.69 6.13 23.10
CA TYR A 576 -9.04 6.01 21.80
C TYR A 576 -8.32 7.32 21.48
N LEU A 577 -7.01 7.24 21.40
CA LEU A 577 -6.12 8.35 21.09
C LEU A 577 -5.72 8.17 19.64
N GLN A 578 -6.25 8.99 18.78
CA GLN A 578 -6.13 8.81 17.33
C GLN A 578 -4.68 8.66 16.89
N PRO A 579 -4.25 7.48 16.41
CA PRO A 579 -2.93 7.33 15.83
C PRO A 579 -2.77 8.19 14.56
N PRO A 580 -1.54 8.71 14.31
CA PRO A 580 -0.40 8.76 15.21
C PRO A 580 -0.38 10.01 16.10
N ILE A 581 -1.35 10.92 15.96
CA ILE A 581 -1.38 12.22 16.65
C ILE A 581 -1.53 12.08 18.15
N GLY A 582 -2.16 11.00 18.64
CA GLY A 582 -2.50 10.83 20.06
C GLY A 582 -3.64 11.73 20.55
N MET A 583 -4.40 12.37 19.67
CA MET A 583 -5.55 13.19 20.03
C MET A 583 -6.70 12.31 20.51
N MET A 584 -7.31 12.63 21.66
CA MET A 584 -8.48 11.95 22.18
C MET A 584 -9.67 12.09 21.25
N VAL A 585 -10.27 10.98 20.87
CA VAL A 585 -11.46 10.92 20.01
C VAL A 585 -12.72 10.84 20.85
N THR A 586 -13.83 11.36 20.33
CA THR A 586 -15.18 11.22 20.87
C THR A 586 -16.13 10.81 19.75
N GLY A 587 -17.24 10.15 20.07
CA GLY A 587 -18.19 9.64 19.08
C GLY A 587 -17.84 8.25 18.58
N TRP A 588 -18.30 7.92 17.38
CA TRP A 588 -18.09 6.60 16.79
C TRP A 588 -16.68 6.42 16.23
N VAL A 589 -16.09 5.27 16.51
CA VAL A 589 -14.77 4.84 16.01
C VAL A 589 -14.86 3.41 15.49
N SER A 590 -14.37 3.17 14.29
CA SER A 590 -14.17 1.82 13.76
C SER A 590 -12.73 1.38 14.02
N TRP A 591 -12.55 0.19 14.59
CA TRP A 591 -11.24 -0.38 14.84
C TRP A 591 -11.31 -1.92 14.79
N GLY A 592 -10.42 -2.55 14.02
CA GLY A 592 -10.37 -4.01 13.90
C GLY A 592 -11.63 -4.65 13.29
N GLY A 593 -12.40 -3.89 12.50
CA GLY A 593 -13.67 -4.34 11.92
C GLY A 593 -14.90 -4.14 12.81
N ASP A 594 -14.72 -3.72 14.06
CA ASP A 594 -15.80 -3.43 15.01
C ASP A 594 -16.02 -1.92 15.19
N TRP A 595 -17.23 -1.53 15.57
CA TRP A 595 -17.55 -0.16 15.95
C TRP A 595 -17.57 0.01 17.47
N TYR A 596 -17.00 1.13 17.93
CA TYR A 596 -16.94 1.55 19.34
C TYR A 596 -17.52 2.96 19.46
N TYR A 597 -18.05 3.28 20.61
CA TYR A 597 -18.52 4.63 20.91
C TYR A 597 -17.77 5.25 22.09
N LEU A 598 -17.12 6.38 21.85
CA LEU A 598 -16.45 7.18 22.86
C LEU A 598 -17.39 8.28 23.32
N THR A 599 -17.66 8.36 24.59
CA THR A 599 -18.53 9.38 25.20
C THR A 599 -17.97 10.79 24.96
N PRO A 600 -18.72 11.85 25.23
CA PRO A 600 -18.19 13.23 25.19
C PRO A 600 -16.99 13.47 26.11
N SER A 601 -16.78 12.64 27.13
CA SER A 601 -15.57 12.66 27.97
C SER A 601 -14.37 11.91 27.35
N GLY A 602 -14.56 11.26 26.20
CA GLY A 602 -13.57 10.42 25.54
C GLY A 602 -13.53 8.97 26.03
N ALA A 603 -14.21 8.64 27.12
CA ALA A 603 -14.24 7.29 27.66
C ALA A 603 -15.09 6.34 26.78
N MET A 604 -14.58 5.14 26.52
CA MET A 604 -15.29 4.11 25.78
C MET A 604 -16.59 3.71 26.51
N ALA A 605 -17.71 3.73 25.80
CA ALA A 605 -19.00 3.33 26.32
C ALA A 605 -19.15 1.79 26.32
N THR A 606 -19.94 1.30 27.28
CA THR A 606 -20.41 -0.09 27.36
C THR A 606 -21.88 -0.09 27.75
N GLY A 607 -22.64 -1.12 27.38
CA GLY A 607 -24.09 -1.17 27.63
C GLY A 607 -24.88 -0.28 26.68
N TRP A 608 -26.07 0.10 27.08
CA TRP A 608 -26.97 0.92 26.26
C TRP A 608 -26.52 2.38 26.18
N VAL A 609 -26.48 2.92 24.95
CA VAL A 609 -26.16 4.32 24.68
C VAL A 609 -27.13 4.88 23.65
N GLN A 610 -27.58 6.12 23.84
CA GLN A 610 -28.43 6.81 22.87
C GLN A 610 -27.61 7.83 22.09
N VAL A 611 -27.55 7.69 20.77
CA VAL A 611 -26.82 8.57 19.86
C VAL A 611 -27.72 8.98 18.70
N GLY A 612 -27.87 10.27 18.44
CA GLY A 612 -28.72 10.77 17.36
C GLY A 612 -30.19 10.40 17.44
N GLY A 613 -30.67 10.03 18.63
CA GLY A 613 -32.06 9.59 18.86
C GLY A 613 -32.28 8.09 18.76
N ALA A 614 -31.33 7.32 18.23
CA ALA A 614 -31.35 5.86 18.20
C ALA A 614 -30.62 5.26 19.42
N TRP A 615 -31.05 4.08 19.86
CA TRP A 615 -30.36 3.32 20.89
C TRP A 615 -29.43 2.28 20.28
N TYR A 616 -28.26 2.14 20.88
CA TYR A 616 -27.24 1.16 20.51
C TYR A 616 -26.80 0.41 21.76
N TYR A 617 -26.28 -0.80 21.58
CA TYR A 617 -25.70 -1.57 22.67
C TYR A 617 -24.23 -1.87 22.41
N LEU A 618 -23.35 -1.45 23.32
CA LEU A 618 -21.94 -1.75 23.31
C LEU A 618 -21.68 -2.92 24.27
N THR A 619 -21.02 -3.95 23.79
CA THR A 619 -20.66 -5.12 24.59
C THR A 619 -19.74 -4.76 25.76
N ALA A 620 -19.43 -5.70 26.63
CA ALA A 620 -18.47 -5.48 27.71
C ALA A 620 -17.03 -5.18 27.18
N SER A 621 -16.72 -5.58 25.94
CA SER A 621 -15.48 -5.22 25.23
C SER A 621 -15.54 -3.83 24.57
N GLY A 622 -16.70 -3.19 24.58
CA GLY A 622 -16.95 -1.90 23.94
C GLY A 622 -17.41 -2.01 22.48
N SER A 623 -17.38 -3.19 21.85
CA SER A 623 -17.83 -3.35 20.46
C SER A 623 -19.33 -3.24 20.33
N MET A 624 -19.81 -2.61 19.26
CA MET A 624 -21.23 -2.45 18.94
C MET A 624 -21.87 -3.80 18.61
N ALA A 625 -23.00 -4.10 19.28
CA ALA A 625 -23.78 -5.31 19.00
C ALA A 625 -24.72 -5.11 17.79
N THR A 626 -24.95 -6.19 17.03
CA THR A 626 -25.97 -6.29 15.98
C THR A 626 -26.75 -7.59 16.14
N GLY A 627 -27.94 -7.68 15.56
CA GLY A 627 -28.80 -8.85 15.67
C GLY A 627 -29.49 -8.96 17.03
N TRP A 628 -29.88 -10.19 17.42
CA TRP A 628 -30.57 -10.46 18.66
C TRP A 628 -29.68 -10.34 19.90
N LEU A 629 -30.12 -9.55 20.86
CA LEU A 629 -29.43 -9.32 22.14
C LEU A 629 -30.36 -9.69 23.29
N ASN A 630 -29.89 -10.51 24.23
CA ASN A 630 -30.59 -10.69 25.51
C ASN A 630 -29.90 -9.85 26.58
N ASP A 631 -30.62 -8.88 27.12
CA ASP A 631 -30.15 -8.05 28.24
C ASP A 631 -31.17 -8.04 29.36
N GLY A 632 -30.75 -8.41 30.57
CA GLY A 632 -31.60 -8.47 31.75
C GLY A 632 -32.79 -9.43 31.62
N GLY A 633 -32.79 -10.41 30.72
CA GLY A 633 -33.86 -11.35 30.46
C GLY A 633 -34.87 -10.89 29.40
N SER A 634 -34.73 -9.69 28.86
CA SER A 634 -35.48 -9.18 27.71
C SER A 634 -34.67 -9.33 26.43
N TRP A 635 -35.33 -9.68 25.33
CA TRP A 635 -34.73 -9.76 24.02
C TRP A 635 -34.92 -8.44 23.26
N TYR A 636 -33.87 -7.98 22.62
CA TYR A 636 -33.83 -6.80 21.76
C TYR A 636 -33.26 -7.17 20.41
N TYR A 637 -33.52 -6.39 19.41
CA TYR A 637 -32.90 -6.55 18.08
C TYR A 637 -32.23 -5.27 17.65
N LEU A 638 -30.95 -5.38 17.32
CA LEU A 638 -30.12 -4.29 16.75
C LEU A 638 -30.00 -4.59 15.24
N ASP A 639 -30.31 -3.62 14.40
CA ASP A 639 -30.19 -3.78 12.95
C ASP A 639 -28.72 -3.82 12.51
N ALA A 640 -28.47 -3.92 11.21
CA ALA A 640 -27.11 -3.96 10.66
C ALA A 640 -26.29 -2.68 10.92
N SER A 641 -26.95 -1.55 11.20
CA SER A 641 -26.30 -0.32 11.63
C SER A 641 -26.06 -0.26 13.15
N GLY A 642 -26.47 -1.29 13.89
CA GLY A 642 -26.45 -1.35 15.35
C GLY A 642 -27.61 -0.63 16.04
N ALA A 643 -28.52 0.00 15.30
CA ALA A 643 -29.64 0.72 15.87
C ALA A 643 -30.73 -0.23 16.38
N MET A 644 -31.21 0.02 17.59
CA MET A 644 -32.31 -0.76 18.20
C MET A 644 -33.61 -0.60 17.41
N VAL A 645 -34.21 -1.72 17.02
CA VAL A 645 -35.46 -1.78 16.30
C VAL A 645 -36.65 -1.76 17.26
N THR A 646 -37.74 -1.11 16.85
CA THR A 646 -39.05 -1.13 17.55
C THR A 646 -40.15 -1.42 16.54
N GLY A 647 -41.30 -1.96 17.00
CA GLY A 647 -42.41 -2.33 16.13
C GLY A 647 -42.25 -3.74 15.52
N LEU A 648 -42.78 -3.92 14.31
CA LEU A 648 -42.75 -5.21 13.61
C LEU A 648 -41.38 -5.42 12.95
N LEU A 649 -40.78 -6.58 13.20
CA LEU A 649 -39.51 -7.03 12.65
C LEU A 649 -39.71 -8.35 11.91
N ASN A 650 -39.21 -8.46 10.68
CA ASN A 650 -39.06 -9.75 10.00
C ASN A 650 -37.61 -10.19 10.08
N ASP A 651 -37.35 -11.32 10.71
CA ASP A 651 -36.02 -11.92 10.77
C ASP A 651 -36.11 -13.41 10.40
N GLY A 652 -35.33 -13.83 9.40
CA GLY A 652 -35.30 -15.20 8.90
C GLY A 652 -36.65 -15.73 8.42
N GLY A 653 -37.59 -14.86 8.01
CA GLY A 653 -38.95 -15.22 7.57
C GLY A 653 -39.97 -15.34 8.70
N SER A 654 -39.56 -15.15 9.95
CA SER A 654 -40.46 -15.04 11.11
C SER A 654 -40.67 -13.58 11.48
N TRP A 655 -41.91 -13.24 11.86
CA TRP A 655 -42.25 -11.90 12.32
C TRP A 655 -42.21 -11.84 13.86
N TYR A 656 -41.67 -10.77 14.39
CA TYR A 656 -41.57 -10.45 15.80
C TYR A 656 -42.13 -9.06 16.06
N TYR A 657 -42.46 -8.74 17.30
CA TYR A 657 -42.86 -7.40 17.71
C TYR A 657 -42.01 -6.92 18.89
N LEU A 658 -41.35 -5.80 18.67
CA LEU A 658 -40.56 -5.09 19.67
C LEU A 658 -41.39 -3.89 20.14
N ASP A 659 -41.59 -3.75 21.44
CA ASP A 659 -42.35 -2.63 22.00
C ASP A 659 -41.62 -1.30 21.89
N ALA A 660 -42.20 -0.22 22.42
CA ALA A 660 -41.58 1.11 22.36
C ALA A 660 -40.26 1.22 23.15
N SER A 661 -39.98 0.27 24.04
CA SER A 661 -38.69 0.17 24.74
C SER A 661 -37.67 -0.68 23.96
N GLY A 662 -38.05 -1.28 22.83
CA GLY A 662 -37.28 -2.23 22.05
C GLY A 662 -37.33 -3.67 22.55
N ALA A 663 -38.06 -3.95 23.64
CA ALA A 663 -38.16 -5.30 24.18
C ALA A 663 -39.10 -6.17 23.35
N MET A 664 -38.68 -7.40 23.03
CA MET A 664 -39.50 -8.39 22.32
C MET A 664 -40.71 -8.79 23.16
N VAL A 665 -41.88 -8.71 22.56
CA VAL A 665 -43.14 -9.04 23.20
C VAL A 665 -43.54 -10.49 22.89
N THR A 666 -44.16 -11.16 23.86
CA THR A 666 -44.86 -12.46 23.70
C THR A 666 -46.33 -12.33 24.09
N GLY A 667 -47.18 -13.17 23.55
CA GLY A 667 -48.63 -13.12 23.80
C GLY A 667 -49.36 -12.15 22.88
N TRP A 668 -50.45 -11.55 23.37
CA TRP A 668 -51.31 -10.68 22.57
C TRP A 668 -50.75 -9.28 22.40
N VAL A 669 -50.72 -8.80 21.16
CA VAL A 669 -50.33 -7.43 20.80
C VAL A 669 -51.40 -6.78 19.95
N ASN A 670 -51.71 -5.52 20.25
CA ASN A 670 -52.52 -4.66 19.38
C ASN A 670 -51.62 -3.62 18.73
N ASP A 671 -51.51 -3.70 17.43
CA ASP A 671 -50.75 -2.73 16.64
C ASP A 671 -51.63 -2.11 15.55
N GLY A 672 -51.77 -0.80 15.56
CA GLY A 672 -52.60 -0.06 14.62
C GLY A 672 -54.06 -0.49 14.60
N GLY A 673 -54.61 -1.02 15.70
CA GLY A 673 -55.97 -1.52 15.82
C GLY A 673 -56.17 -2.97 15.38
N SER A 674 -55.12 -3.65 14.95
CA SER A 674 -55.14 -5.09 14.62
C SER A 674 -54.54 -5.92 15.76
N TRP A 675 -55.13 -7.06 16.05
CA TRP A 675 -54.60 -7.99 17.06
C TRP A 675 -53.74 -9.06 16.44
N TYR A 676 -52.60 -9.32 17.09
CA TYR A 676 -51.61 -10.35 16.75
C TYR A 676 -51.30 -11.20 17.97
N TYR A 677 -50.87 -12.42 17.77
CA TYR A 677 -50.38 -13.27 18.85
C TYR A 677 -48.98 -13.75 18.56
N LEU A 678 -48.06 -13.48 19.51
CA LEU A 678 -46.69 -13.91 19.47
C LEU A 678 -46.54 -15.12 20.41
N ASP A 679 -45.91 -16.19 19.92
CA ASP A 679 -45.71 -17.39 20.75
C ASP A 679 -44.62 -17.19 21.82
N ALA A 680 -44.30 -18.22 22.57
CA ALA A 680 -43.32 -18.15 23.64
C ALA A 680 -41.89 -17.87 23.13
N SER A 681 -41.62 -18.06 21.83
CA SER A 681 -40.36 -17.66 21.19
C SER A 681 -40.35 -16.23 20.67
N GLY A 682 -41.49 -15.53 20.77
CA GLY A 682 -41.71 -14.20 20.19
C GLY A 682 -42.15 -14.23 18.73
N ALA A 683 -42.23 -15.42 18.11
CA ALA A 683 -42.59 -15.51 16.68
C ALA A 683 -44.11 -15.31 16.51
N MET A 684 -44.49 -14.50 15.51
CA MET A 684 -45.89 -14.22 15.17
C MET A 684 -46.58 -15.46 14.63
N VAL A 685 -47.74 -15.76 15.18
CA VAL A 685 -48.56 -16.92 14.82
C VAL A 685 -49.41 -16.62 13.59
N THR A 686 -49.49 -17.58 12.67
CA THR A 686 -50.36 -17.57 11.50
C THR A 686 -51.24 -18.83 11.48
N GLY A 687 -52.39 -18.81 10.73
CA GLY A 687 -53.31 -19.91 10.62
C GLY A 687 -54.15 -20.10 11.90
N THR A 688 -54.72 -21.29 12.10
CA THR A 688 -55.58 -21.56 13.25
C THR A 688 -54.78 -22.07 14.44
N ARG A 689 -54.94 -21.45 15.62
CA ARG A 689 -54.26 -21.77 16.87
C ARG A 689 -55.19 -21.75 18.06
N GLN A 690 -54.88 -22.57 19.05
CA GLN A 690 -55.54 -22.55 20.34
C GLN A 690 -54.69 -21.75 21.33
N VAL A 691 -55.29 -20.69 21.91
CA VAL A 691 -54.66 -19.82 22.91
C VAL A 691 -55.59 -19.81 24.12
N ASP A 692 -55.09 -20.18 25.29
CA ASP A 692 -55.82 -20.25 26.56
C ASP A 692 -57.14 -21.01 26.46
N GLY A 693 -57.20 -22.10 25.67
CA GLY A 693 -58.37 -22.95 25.47
C GLY A 693 -59.35 -22.40 24.44
N VAL A 694 -59.16 -21.26 23.87
CA VAL A 694 -59.96 -20.65 22.79
C VAL A 694 -59.28 -20.78 21.45
N THR A 695 -60.01 -21.14 20.42
CA THR A 695 -59.48 -21.26 19.05
C THR A 695 -59.57 -19.91 18.31
N TYR A 696 -58.48 -19.43 17.84
CA TYR A 696 -58.37 -18.21 17.02
C TYR A 696 -57.81 -18.54 15.63
N THR A 697 -58.18 -17.74 14.65
CA THR A 697 -57.66 -17.83 13.29
C THR A 697 -56.92 -16.55 12.96
N PHE A 698 -55.67 -16.69 12.44
CA PHE A 698 -54.82 -15.58 12.04
C PHE A 698 -54.58 -15.65 10.52
N GLY A 699 -54.60 -14.51 9.87
CA GLY A 699 -54.24 -14.38 8.45
C GLY A 699 -52.78 -14.72 8.14
N PRO A 700 -52.42 -14.78 6.86
CA PRO A 700 -51.01 -14.96 6.47
C PRO A 700 -50.10 -13.82 6.94
N ASP A 701 -50.67 -12.65 7.20
CA ASP A 701 -50.04 -11.45 7.76
C ASP A 701 -50.06 -11.41 9.30
N GLY A 702 -50.51 -12.49 9.95
CA GLY A 702 -50.57 -12.62 11.41
C GLY A 702 -51.75 -11.91 12.08
N ARG A 703 -52.59 -11.18 11.35
CA ARG A 703 -53.76 -10.50 11.93
C ARG A 703 -54.83 -11.51 12.37
N MET A 704 -55.38 -11.31 13.56
CA MET A 704 -56.53 -12.05 14.02
C MET A 704 -57.73 -11.71 13.13
N LEU A 705 -58.41 -12.76 12.60
CA LEU A 705 -59.53 -12.65 11.69
C LEU A 705 -60.86 -12.62 12.45
#